data_8c9131c43cf4db370bef5521ba30cf89
#
_entry.id   8c9131c43cf4db370bef5521ba30cf89
#
_cell.length_a   1.000
_cell.length_b   1.000
_cell.length_c   1.000
_cell.angle_alpha   90.00
_cell.angle_beta   90.00
_cell.angle_gamma   90.00
#
_symmetry.space_group_name_H-M   'P 1'
#
loop_
_entity.id
_entity.type
_entity.pdbx_description
1 polymer ?
#
loop_
_entity_poly.entity_id
_entity_poly.type
_entity_poly.pdbx_seq_one_letter_code
_entity_poly.pdbx_strand_id
1 'polypeptide(L)'
;MAEPDTSPVPQDSEPPTPKRRRTLRFVVFLIVGVIVYAYGFAVTDVNLDEIRSETRQTQLVRVLRALARPDLLTYEKADTPTEIAFFMPCPTGNFAAPPVDPDSRHISVDPACAAPGGELVVRGAHFSPNARGTLYQVPPAGDLELRLADFQTDENGTFEVTVDTRERPSAEAQTIRAVTSENIGNVFSRVEVWQDDNENGIQDPVTISEDDSFTIELDTSVAATDGVALLDPGRNVVDFVTLGESFIGVAGPARDELAVPIDEPRTSTVRIVRLTADGGLTLDGPAGTDLSGWSLEVYDSAAGSNTANVAITDSVVMSPRLSRSAIDTWDRIIETVFLAFLATTIGTIVAVPMSFLAARNLMKDISIPMTKLALQLLAIPVGIVVGILGAAWARTMSEALTGSTWLSLLGLIIIPAVVWVAVRWAVPPIEEEPPGTGMRLARASTLAASGLACVVALFVLANLMTKAGDWLAPRMASMGFLGSFVASLGDILNVIITAVSALAATGVLVTLAGKLGMWMKSRLPAGFVKVFRIPLAAGAGALIAAILGAGIGSLYQITDPLKIYIVPGSVGGAIGLALAVRAYRKEQVAIGLSIYYVARTIFNTIRSIEPLVMVIVFVVWVGIGPFAGSLALALHTIAALAKLYSEQVESILPGPIEAVKASGATRMQTIVYAVIPQIVPPYISFTLYRWDINVRMSTIIGFAGGGGIGFLLQQNIRLLNYRAASVNMLAIAIVVASMDYLSSRIRERII
;
A
#
# COMPACT_ATOMS: atom_id res chain seq x y z
N MET A 1 59.71 49.90 -32.50
CA MET A 1 58.86 50.78 -33.30
C MET A 1 58.57 50.05 -34.57
N ALA A 2 57.39 49.46 -34.69
CA ALA A 2 56.66 49.11 -35.91
C ALA A 2 55.44 48.33 -35.48
N GLU A 3 54.25 48.91 -35.56
CA GLU A 3 52.97 48.25 -35.31
C GLU A 3 52.75 47.15 -36.35
N PRO A 4 52.14 46.00 -35.99
CA PRO A 4 51.65 45.06 -36.95
C PRO A 4 50.23 45.43 -37.40
N ASP A 5 50.13 45.56 -38.73
CA ASP A 5 48.97 45.76 -39.54
C ASP A 5 47.89 44.67 -39.29
N THR A 6 46.74 45.04 -38.78
CA THR A 6 45.57 44.16 -38.63
C THR A 6 44.59 44.42 -39.75
N SER A 7 44.79 43.71 -40.84
CA SER A 7 43.76 43.62 -41.90
C SER A 7 42.67 42.64 -41.48
N PRO A 8 41.38 42.98 -41.60
CA PRO A 8 40.27 42.09 -41.26
C PRO A 8 40.10 40.98 -42.29
N VAL A 9 39.98 39.74 -41.76
CA VAL A 9 39.58 38.56 -42.52
C VAL A 9 38.15 38.75 -43.06
N PRO A 10 37.90 38.49 -44.36
CA PRO A 10 36.56 38.57 -44.92
C PRO A 10 35.66 37.52 -44.28
N GLN A 11 34.57 37.91 -43.59
CA GLN A 11 33.47 37.05 -43.24
C GLN A 11 32.77 36.61 -44.53
N ASP A 12 32.82 35.30 -44.80
CA ASP A 12 31.97 34.66 -45.81
C ASP A 12 30.50 34.88 -45.42
N SER A 13 29.89 35.87 -46.03
CA SER A 13 28.45 36.08 -45.92
C SER A 13 27.74 35.03 -46.75
N GLU A 14 27.16 34.03 -46.11
CA GLU A 14 26.17 33.16 -46.76
C GLU A 14 25.10 34.01 -47.45
N PRO A 15 24.73 33.68 -48.71
CA PRO A 15 23.75 34.46 -49.45
C PRO A 15 22.41 34.41 -48.76
N PRO A 16 21.68 35.54 -48.55
CA PRO A 16 20.39 35.57 -47.88
C PRO A 16 19.39 34.73 -48.66
N THR A 17 18.95 33.63 -48.06
CA THR A 17 17.88 32.82 -48.63
C THR A 17 16.65 33.71 -48.86
N PRO A 18 16.03 33.69 -50.08
CA PRO A 18 14.98 34.62 -50.46
C PRO A 18 13.80 34.49 -49.47
N LYS A 19 13.44 35.59 -48.81
CA LYS A 19 12.37 35.70 -47.80
C LYS A 19 11.08 34.96 -48.21
N ARG A 20 10.77 34.94 -49.50
CA ARG A 20 9.60 34.28 -50.10
C ARG A 20 9.60 32.74 -49.92
N ARG A 21 10.76 32.06 -49.97
CA ARG A 21 10.88 30.62 -49.76
C ARG A 21 10.71 30.25 -48.27
N ARG A 22 11.13 31.11 -47.35
CA ARG A 22 10.97 30.92 -45.92
C ARG A 22 9.51 31.07 -45.49
N THR A 23 8.82 32.09 -46.04
CA THR A 23 7.39 32.32 -45.84
C THR A 23 6.55 31.17 -46.40
N LEU A 24 6.88 30.70 -47.63
CA LEU A 24 6.17 29.56 -48.22
C LEU A 24 6.33 28.29 -47.41
N ARG A 25 7.53 27.99 -46.91
CA ARG A 25 7.77 26.84 -46.02
C ARG A 25 6.98 26.96 -44.70
N PHE A 26 6.92 28.16 -44.13
CA PHE A 26 6.14 28.42 -42.91
C PHE A 26 4.65 28.23 -43.18
N VAL A 27 4.11 28.73 -44.29
CA VAL A 27 2.69 28.54 -44.64
C VAL A 27 2.37 27.07 -44.91
N VAL A 28 3.24 26.34 -45.60
CA VAL A 28 3.06 24.90 -45.86
C VAL A 28 3.10 24.13 -44.50
N PHE A 29 4.03 24.46 -43.61
CA PHE A 29 4.10 23.84 -42.27
C PHE A 29 2.85 24.12 -41.44
N LEU A 30 2.33 25.34 -41.52
CA LEU A 30 1.12 25.74 -40.85
C LEU A 30 -0.11 24.99 -41.40
N ILE A 31 -0.24 24.88 -42.73
CA ILE A 31 -1.33 24.11 -43.36
C ILE A 31 -1.26 22.64 -43.00
N VAL A 32 -0.06 22.02 -43.04
CA VAL A 32 0.13 20.64 -42.62
C VAL A 32 -0.22 20.47 -41.14
N GLY A 33 0.18 21.42 -40.30
CA GLY A 33 -0.18 21.43 -38.86
C GLY A 33 -1.71 21.48 -38.64
N VAL A 34 -2.40 22.36 -39.39
CA VAL A 34 -3.87 22.45 -39.32
C VAL A 34 -4.55 21.16 -39.79
N ILE A 35 -4.05 20.55 -40.88
CA ILE A 35 -4.60 19.28 -41.38
C ILE A 35 -4.41 18.15 -40.36
N VAL A 36 -3.20 18.05 -39.77
CA VAL A 36 -2.93 17.04 -38.73
C VAL A 36 -3.80 17.27 -37.52
N TYR A 37 -3.99 18.53 -37.11
CA TYR A 37 -4.82 18.89 -35.97
C TYR A 37 -6.31 18.60 -36.24
N ALA A 38 -6.80 18.95 -37.43
CA ALA A 38 -8.18 18.67 -37.86
C ALA A 38 -8.45 17.16 -37.93
N TYR A 39 -7.49 16.39 -38.46
CA TYR A 39 -7.55 14.94 -38.44
C TYR A 39 -7.58 14.37 -37.01
N GLY A 40 -6.73 14.91 -36.11
CA GLY A 40 -6.72 14.56 -34.71
C GLY A 40 -8.07 14.84 -34.05
N PHE A 41 -8.68 15.98 -34.30
CA PHE A 41 -10.02 16.33 -33.81
C PHE A 41 -11.09 15.37 -34.31
N ALA A 42 -11.05 14.97 -35.59
CA ALA A 42 -11.98 14.02 -36.16
C ALA A 42 -11.82 12.61 -35.59
N VAL A 43 -10.56 12.14 -35.37
CA VAL A 43 -10.29 10.81 -34.82
C VAL A 43 -10.60 10.73 -33.31
N THR A 44 -10.42 11.84 -32.57
CA THR A 44 -10.72 11.89 -31.13
C THR A 44 -12.18 12.12 -30.83
N ASP A 45 -13.03 12.30 -31.85
CA ASP A 45 -14.49 12.48 -31.74
C ASP A 45 -14.87 13.54 -30.70
N VAL A 46 -14.20 14.71 -30.77
CA VAL A 46 -14.43 15.81 -29.82
C VAL A 46 -15.82 16.40 -30.04
N ASN A 47 -16.76 15.98 -29.23
CA ASN A 47 -18.16 16.42 -29.29
C ASN A 47 -18.44 17.46 -28.18
N LEU A 48 -18.53 18.72 -28.55
CA LEU A 48 -18.84 19.81 -27.62
C LEU A 48 -20.33 19.85 -27.19
N ASP A 49 -21.21 19.21 -27.96
CA ASP A 49 -22.64 19.18 -27.62
C ASP A 49 -22.92 18.29 -26.40
N GLU A 50 -22.07 17.26 -26.17
CA GLU A 50 -22.14 16.46 -24.96
C GLU A 50 -21.89 17.28 -23.69
N ILE A 51 -20.96 18.23 -23.75
CA ILE A 51 -20.64 19.12 -22.61
C ILE A 51 -21.83 20.02 -22.28
N ARG A 52 -22.62 20.40 -23.28
CA ARG A 52 -23.77 21.27 -23.13
C ARG A 52 -25.05 20.55 -22.73
N SER A 53 -25.08 19.23 -22.77
CA SER A 53 -26.28 18.47 -22.43
C SER A 53 -26.62 18.65 -20.95
N GLU A 54 -27.86 19.00 -20.65
CA GLU A 54 -28.38 19.28 -19.30
C GLU A 54 -28.21 18.06 -18.38
N THR A 55 -28.43 16.86 -18.92
CA THR A 55 -28.26 15.60 -18.19
C THR A 55 -26.82 15.40 -17.73
N ARG A 56 -25.82 15.67 -18.62
CA ARG A 56 -24.40 15.55 -18.28
C ARG A 56 -23.96 16.60 -17.26
N GLN A 57 -24.45 17.82 -17.39
CA GLN A 57 -24.16 18.88 -16.41
C GLN A 57 -24.73 18.55 -15.04
N THR A 58 -25.95 18.05 -14.95
CA THR A 58 -26.58 17.63 -13.70
C THR A 58 -25.82 16.47 -13.06
N GLN A 59 -25.39 15.48 -13.84
CA GLN A 59 -24.55 14.37 -13.35
C GLN A 59 -23.18 14.89 -12.85
N LEU A 60 -22.53 15.79 -13.59
CA LEU A 60 -21.27 16.40 -13.17
C LEU A 60 -21.42 17.13 -11.83
N VAL A 61 -22.46 17.96 -11.66
CA VAL A 61 -22.72 18.68 -10.41
C VAL A 61 -22.96 17.69 -9.27
N ARG A 62 -23.70 16.62 -9.51
CA ARG A 62 -23.91 15.55 -8.50
C ARG A 62 -22.61 14.92 -8.06
N VAL A 63 -21.73 14.53 -9.00
CA VAL A 63 -20.43 13.94 -8.71
C VAL A 63 -19.53 14.94 -7.97
N LEU A 64 -19.45 16.19 -8.44
CA LEU A 64 -18.64 17.23 -7.78
C LEU A 64 -19.13 17.52 -6.36
N ARG A 65 -20.44 17.54 -6.15
CA ARG A 65 -21.03 17.73 -4.79
C ARG A 65 -20.70 16.56 -3.88
N ALA A 66 -20.72 15.32 -4.40
CA ALA A 66 -20.35 14.14 -3.63
C ALA A 66 -18.83 14.14 -3.29
N LEU A 67 -17.98 14.50 -4.26
CA LEU A 67 -16.54 14.65 -4.04
C LEU A 67 -16.17 15.78 -3.08
N ALA A 68 -16.97 16.85 -3.03
CA ALA A 68 -16.77 17.95 -2.08
C ALA A 68 -17.18 17.61 -0.63
N ARG A 69 -17.79 16.45 -0.40
CA ARG A 69 -18.23 15.99 0.93
C ARG A 69 -17.60 14.63 1.25
N PRO A 70 -16.29 14.60 1.59
CA PRO A 70 -15.60 13.36 1.90
C PRO A 70 -16.22 12.67 3.12
N ASP A 71 -16.34 11.35 3.04
CA ASP A 71 -16.85 10.49 4.10
C ASP A 71 -15.72 10.20 5.12
N LEU A 72 -15.29 11.25 5.86
CA LEU A 72 -14.21 11.13 6.84
C LEU A 72 -14.71 10.70 8.20
N LEU A 73 -15.85 11.24 8.61
CA LEU A 73 -16.43 11.03 9.93
C LEU A 73 -17.82 10.43 9.80
N THR A 74 -18.12 9.50 10.66
CA THR A 74 -19.48 8.94 10.83
C THR A 74 -19.86 9.02 12.29
N TYR A 75 -21.16 9.10 12.53
CA TYR A 75 -21.69 8.93 13.87
C TYR A 75 -22.12 7.47 14.03
N GLU A 76 -22.04 6.97 15.25
CA GLU A 76 -22.51 5.64 15.56
C GLU A 76 -24.04 5.58 15.35
N LYS A 77 -24.51 4.51 14.73
CA LYS A 77 -25.92 4.31 14.45
C LYS A 77 -26.38 3.02 15.08
N ALA A 78 -27.54 3.03 15.66
CA ALA A 78 -28.25 1.83 16.07
C ALA A 78 -29.36 1.55 15.08
N ASP A 79 -29.51 0.30 14.72
CA ASP A 79 -30.63 -0.17 13.93
C ASP A 79 -31.77 -0.54 14.88
N THR A 80 -32.87 0.17 14.79
CA THR A 80 -34.06 -0.07 15.58
C THR A 80 -35.10 -0.82 14.74
N PRO A 81 -35.28 -2.12 15.00
CA PRO A 81 -36.28 -2.93 14.30
C PRO A 81 -37.64 -2.73 14.93
N THR A 82 -38.68 -2.55 14.11
CA THR A 82 -40.10 -2.60 14.50
C THR A 82 -40.75 -3.69 13.68
N GLU A 83 -41.45 -4.61 14.34
CA GLU A 83 -41.91 -5.87 13.72
C GLU A 83 -43.39 -6.06 13.84
N ILE A 84 -44.03 -6.69 12.81
CA ILE A 84 -45.39 -7.17 12.88
C ILE A 84 -45.52 -8.55 12.21
N ALA A 85 -46.32 -9.41 12.81
CA ALA A 85 -46.61 -10.72 12.25
C ALA A 85 -47.50 -10.59 11.01
N PHE A 86 -47.19 -11.39 9.99
CA PHE A 86 -47.87 -11.40 8.70
C PHE A 86 -48.01 -12.85 8.21
N PHE A 87 -49.13 -13.18 7.60
CA PHE A 87 -49.37 -14.52 7.10
C PHE A 87 -49.40 -14.60 5.56
N MET A 88 -48.68 -15.57 5.04
CA MET A 88 -48.63 -15.83 3.59
C MET A 88 -48.43 -17.34 3.31
N PRO A 89 -49.43 -18.03 2.77
CA PRO A 89 -50.78 -17.56 2.35
C PRO A 89 -51.71 -17.27 3.54
N CYS A 90 -52.88 -16.65 3.23
CA CYS A 90 -53.86 -16.40 4.26
C CYS A 90 -54.33 -17.69 4.91
N PRO A 91 -54.44 -17.77 6.25
CA PRO A 91 -54.90 -18.96 6.96
C PRO A 91 -56.37 -19.21 6.68
N THR A 92 -56.75 -20.48 6.62
CA THR A 92 -58.13 -20.91 6.43
C THR A 92 -58.93 -20.77 7.75
N GLY A 93 -59.76 -19.74 7.86
CA GLY A 93 -60.60 -19.49 9.03
C GLY A 93 -60.79 -18.01 9.34
N ASN A 94 -61.48 -17.68 10.45
CA ASN A 94 -61.53 -16.29 10.93
C ASN A 94 -60.16 -15.88 11.48
N PHE A 95 -59.50 -15.03 10.74
CA PHE A 95 -58.21 -14.46 11.10
C PHE A 95 -58.40 -13.04 11.66
N ALA A 96 -57.90 -12.77 12.84
CA ALA A 96 -57.82 -11.44 13.39
C ALA A 96 -56.43 -10.85 13.12
N ALA A 97 -56.38 -9.61 12.65
CA ALA A 97 -55.12 -8.90 12.50
C ALA A 97 -54.38 -8.81 13.84
N PRO A 98 -53.05 -8.87 13.86
CA PRO A 98 -52.26 -8.69 15.10
C PRO A 98 -52.62 -7.38 15.78
N PRO A 99 -52.85 -7.36 17.10
CA PRO A 99 -53.13 -6.14 17.84
C PRO A 99 -51.91 -5.20 17.77
N VAL A 100 -52.16 -3.96 17.51
CA VAL A 100 -51.12 -2.91 17.46
C VAL A 100 -51.42 -1.91 18.57
N ASP A 101 -50.42 -1.55 19.35
CA ASP A 101 -50.55 -0.49 20.34
C ASP A 101 -50.49 0.87 19.62
N PRO A 102 -51.58 1.67 19.66
CA PRO A 102 -51.64 2.91 18.90
C PRO A 102 -50.74 4.02 19.45
N ASP A 103 -50.31 3.92 20.70
CA ASP A 103 -49.55 4.95 21.40
C ASP A 103 -48.01 4.71 21.36
N SER A 104 -47.59 3.54 20.83
CA SER A 104 -46.19 3.20 20.70
C SER A 104 -45.75 3.16 19.22
N ARG A 105 -44.45 3.17 18.97
CA ARG A 105 -43.87 2.98 17.64
C ARG A 105 -44.28 1.61 17.09
N HIS A 106 -44.99 1.62 15.98
CA HIS A 106 -45.52 0.42 15.40
C HIS A 106 -45.62 0.46 13.86
N ILE A 107 -45.73 -0.70 13.27
CA ILE A 107 -46.13 -0.88 11.87
C ILE A 107 -47.44 -1.66 11.76
N SER A 108 -48.19 -1.35 10.77
CA SER A 108 -49.44 -2.09 10.40
C SER A 108 -49.37 -2.53 8.94
N VAL A 109 -49.98 -3.65 8.62
CA VAL A 109 -50.03 -4.20 7.26
C VAL A 109 -51.45 -4.40 6.84
N ASP A 110 -51.75 -3.99 5.60
CA ASP A 110 -53.09 -4.10 5.00
C ASP A 110 -52.97 -4.63 3.57
N PRO A 111 -53.55 -5.82 3.24
CA PRO A 111 -54.21 -6.77 4.16
C PRO A 111 -53.25 -7.47 5.13
N ALA A 112 -53.72 -7.88 6.28
CA ALA A 112 -52.90 -8.59 7.29
C ALA A 112 -52.42 -9.98 6.86
N CYS A 113 -52.89 -10.47 5.71
CA CYS A 113 -52.37 -11.65 5.01
C CYS A 113 -52.48 -11.45 3.51
N ALA A 114 -51.59 -12.05 2.72
CA ALA A 114 -51.61 -12.00 1.26
C ALA A 114 -51.28 -13.35 0.61
N ALA A 115 -51.62 -13.48 -0.67
CA ALA A 115 -51.05 -14.54 -1.50
C ALA A 115 -49.55 -14.32 -1.78
N PRO A 116 -48.77 -15.38 -2.05
CA PRO A 116 -47.39 -15.22 -2.49
C PRO A 116 -47.26 -14.28 -3.72
N GLY A 117 -46.41 -13.26 -3.64
CA GLY A 117 -46.29 -12.22 -4.67
C GLY A 117 -47.43 -11.20 -4.66
N GLY A 118 -48.31 -11.24 -3.68
CA GLY A 118 -49.43 -10.28 -3.53
C GLY A 118 -48.95 -8.94 -3.00
N GLU A 119 -49.67 -7.90 -3.34
CA GLU A 119 -49.44 -6.52 -2.91
C GLU A 119 -49.95 -6.32 -1.48
N LEU A 120 -49.18 -5.60 -0.67
CA LEU A 120 -49.57 -5.19 0.67
C LEU A 120 -49.12 -3.77 0.94
N VAL A 121 -49.90 -3.03 1.73
CA VAL A 121 -49.58 -1.68 2.19
C VAL A 121 -49.04 -1.77 3.62
N VAL A 122 -47.82 -1.29 3.82
CA VAL A 122 -47.20 -1.15 5.17
C VAL A 122 -47.28 0.30 5.60
N ARG A 123 -47.90 0.54 6.74
CA ARG A 123 -47.98 1.85 7.38
C ARG A 123 -47.24 1.82 8.69
N GLY A 124 -46.46 2.84 8.95
CA GLY A 124 -45.78 3.04 10.24
C GLY A 124 -46.22 4.32 10.89
N ALA A 125 -46.23 4.32 12.22
CA ALA A 125 -46.55 5.47 13.06
C ALA A 125 -45.59 5.54 14.27
N HIS A 126 -45.39 6.74 14.81
CA HIS A 126 -44.49 7.04 15.92
C HIS A 126 -43.02 6.69 15.66
N PHE A 127 -42.61 6.83 14.42
CA PHE A 127 -41.18 6.80 14.04
C PHE A 127 -40.60 8.22 14.17
N SER A 128 -39.26 8.28 14.24
CA SER A 128 -38.58 9.58 14.20
C SER A 128 -38.91 10.37 12.93
N PRO A 129 -39.16 11.68 13.01
CA PRO A 129 -39.44 12.52 11.87
C PRO A 129 -38.31 12.49 10.82
N ASN A 130 -38.67 12.40 9.54
CA ASN A 130 -37.73 12.36 8.42
C ASN A 130 -36.70 11.20 8.46
N ALA A 131 -36.94 10.18 9.28
CA ALA A 131 -36.10 9.00 9.35
C ALA A 131 -36.14 8.18 8.04
N ARG A 132 -35.02 7.58 7.70
CA ARG A 132 -34.92 6.65 6.56
C ARG A 132 -34.81 5.24 7.08
N GLY A 133 -35.58 4.34 6.51
CA GLY A 133 -35.56 2.93 6.87
C GLY A 133 -35.74 2.00 5.68
N THR A 134 -35.64 0.72 5.97
CA THR A 134 -35.84 -0.36 4.99
C THR A 134 -36.81 -1.38 5.55
N LEU A 135 -37.74 -1.83 4.70
CA LEU A 135 -38.69 -2.90 5.02
C LEU A 135 -38.13 -4.25 4.59
N TYR A 136 -38.24 -5.22 5.46
CA TYR A 136 -37.83 -6.61 5.23
C TYR A 136 -39.01 -7.57 5.47
N GLN A 137 -39.06 -8.64 4.72
CA GLN A 137 -39.87 -9.83 4.99
C GLN A 137 -38.93 -10.89 5.59
N VAL A 138 -39.24 -11.35 6.79
CA VAL A 138 -38.44 -12.33 7.54
C VAL A 138 -39.24 -13.62 7.63
N PRO A 139 -38.79 -14.71 6.99
CA PRO A 139 -39.42 -16.03 7.10
C PRO A 139 -39.31 -16.58 8.55
N PRO A 140 -40.15 -17.59 8.94
CA PRO A 140 -40.19 -18.10 10.30
C PRO A 140 -38.86 -18.66 10.84
N ALA A 141 -37.98 -19.12 9.95
CA ALA A 141 -36.64 -19.60 10.33
C ALA A 141 -35.67 -18.51 10.79
N GLY A 142 -36.01 -17.24 10.56
CA GLY A 142 -35.26 -16.09 11.09
C GLY A 142 -33.90 -15.77 10.44
N ASP A 143 -33.34 -16.67 9.69
CA ASP A 143 -31.96 -16.56 9.16
C ASP A 143 -31.85 -15.75 7.86
N LEU A 144 -32.95 -15.33 7.27
CA LEU A 144 -32.97 -14.65 5.98
C LEU A 144 -33.88 -13.42 6.00
N GLU A 145 -33.31 -12.25 5.79
CA GLU A 145 -34.05 -11.00 5.63
C GLU A 145 -34.21 -10.69 4.12
N LEU A 146 -35.42 -10.67 3.64
CA LEU A 146 -35.76 -10.37 2.24
C LEU A 146 -36.17 -8.92 2.12
N ARG A 147 -35.32 -8.07 1.57
CA ARG A 147 -35.62 -6.65 1.37
C ARG A 147 -36.83 -6.46 0.47
N LEU A 148 -37.82 -5.69 0.93
CA LEU A 148 -39.04 -5.31 0.21
C LEU A 148 -38.88 -3.94 -0.42
N ALA A 149 -38.72 -2.87 0.38
CA ALA A 149 -38.64 -1.50 -0.08
C ALA A 149 -37.86 -0.61 0.93
N ASP A 150 -37.50 0.58 0.48
CA ASP A 150 -37.02 1.64 1.36
C ASP A 150 -38.18 2.60 1.64
N PHE A 151 -38.19 3.19 2.83
CA PHE A 151 -39.18 4.19 3.22
C PHE A 151 -38.52 5.42 3.85
N GLN A 152 -39.25 6.51 3.88
CA GLN A 152 -38.90 7.72 4.60
C GLN A 152 -40.15 8.22 5.33
N THR A 153 -40.01 8.51 6.61
CA THR A 153 -41.08 9.08 7.43
C THR A 153 -41.29 10.55 7.09
N ASP A 154 -42.51 11.03 7.31
CA ASP A 154 -42.87 12.43 7.22
C ASP A 154 -42.47 13.22 8.49
N GLU A 155 -42.89 14.50 8.58
CA GLU A 155 -42.66 15.35 9.73
C GLU A 155 -43.38 14.88 11.00
N ASN A 156 -44.38 14.00 10.88
CA ASN A 156 -45.14 13.42 12.00
C ASN A 156 -44.67 12.04 12.40
N GLY A 157 -43.57 11.55 11.75
CA GLY A 157 -43.05 10.22 12.01
C GLY A 157 -43.91 9.10 11.44
N THR A 158 -44.71 9.37 10.39
CA THR A 158 -45.54 8.36 9.72
C THR A 158 -45.01 8.05 8.32
N PHE A 159 -45.27 6.82 7.84
CA PHE A 159 -45.00 6.43 6.47
C PHE A 159 -46.06 5.44 5.94
N GLU A 160 -46.23 5.44 4.64
CA GLU A 160 -47.06 4.46 3.91
C GLU A 160 -46.30 4.02 2.66
N VAL A 161 -46.10 2.69 2.52
CA VAL A 161 -45.39 2.11 1.39
C VAL A 161 -46.13 0.84 0.91
N THR A 162 -46.40 0.79 -0.38
CA THR A 162 -46.95 -0.41 -1.02
C THR A 162 -45.79 -1.30 -1.49
N VAL A 163 -45.82 -2.58 -1.14
CA VAL A 163 -44.77 -3.56 -1.45
C VAL A 163 -45.37 -4.88 -1.95
N ASP A 164 -44.64 -5.55 -2.82
CA ASP A 164 -44.95 -6.91 -3.23
C ASP A 164 -44.29 -7.91 -2.31
N THR A 165 -45.04 -8.86 -1.76
CA THR A 165 -44.50 -9.92 -0.93
C THR A 165 -43.62 -10.85 -1.77
N ARG A 166 -42.55 -11.37 -1.17
CA ARG A 166 -41.67 -12.35 -1.81
C ARG A 166 -42.36 -13.71 -1.86
N GLU A 167 -42.18 -14.47 -2.94
CA GLU A 167 -42.82 -15.79 -3.19
C GLU A 167 -42.20 -16.88 -2.27
N ARG A 168 -42.38 -16.76 -0.96
CA ARG A 168 -41.95 -17.77 0.02
C ARG A 168 -43.10 -18.08 1.00
N PRO A 169 -44.08 -18.88 0.58
CA PRO A 169 -45.20 -19.23 1.45
C PRO A 169 -44.74 -20.08 2.64
N SER A 170 -45.33 -19.83 3.80
CA SER A 170 -45.11 -20.60 5.02
C SER A 170 -46.44 -20.80 5.75
N ALA A 171 -46.63 -21.96 6.38
CA ALA A 171 -47.78 -22.20 7.24
C ALA A 171 -47.71 -21.44 8.56
N GLU A 172 -46.49 -21.03 8.98
CA GLU A 172 -46.24 -20.22 10.15
C GLU A 172 -46.22 -18.74 9.79
N ALA A 173 -46.47 -17.88 10.79
CA ALA A 173 -46.42 -16.44 10.61
C ALA A 173 -45.00 -16.01 10.21
N GLN A 174 -44.94 -15.16 9.20
CA GLN A 174 -43.73 -14.43 8.84
C GLN A 174 -43.73 -13.07 9.54
N THR A 175 -42.62 -12.38 9.52
CA THR A 175 -42.50 -11.06 10.15
C THR A 175 -42.22 -10.02 9.06
N ILE A 176 -42.98 -8.93 9.04
CA ILE A 176 -42.60 -7.71 8.34
C ILE A 176 -41.81 -6.87 9.34
N ARG A 177 -40.56 -6.53 9.00
CA ARG A 177 -39.65 -5.78 9.86
C ARG A 177 -39.31 -4.46 9.18
N ALA A 178 -39.61 -3.34 9.86
CA ALA A 178 -39.14 -2.01 9.48
C ALA A 178 -37.88 -1.69 10.31
N VAL A 179 -36.78 -1.42 9.64
CA VAL A 179 -35.51 -1.05 10.31
C VAL A 179 -35.18 0.39 9.99
N THR A 180 -35.06 1.22 11.01
CA THR A 180 -34.50 2.58 10.89
C THR A 180 -33.13 2.63 11.55
N SER A 181 -32.22 3.38 10.93
CA SER A 181 -30.88 3.60 11.49
C SER A 181 -30.83 4.99 12.11
N GLU A 182 -30.74 5.05 13.41
CA GLU A 182 -30.71 6.28 14.19
C GLU A 182 -29.30 6.56 14.70
N ASN A 183 -28.94 7.84 14.82
CA ASN A 183 -27.63 8.19 15.37
C ASN A 183 -27.64 7.95 16.87
N ILE A 184 -26.56 7.38 17.39
CA ILE A 184 -26.37 7.22 18.82
C ILE A 184 -25.60 8.42 19.35
N GLY A 185 -26.09 9.00 20.43
CA GLY A 185 -25.42 10.11 21.11
C GLY A 185 -25.59 9.98 22.62
N ASN A 186 -24.72 10.63 23.35
CA ASN A 186 -24.84 10.79 24.77
C ASN A 186 -25.62 12.08 25.04
N VAL A 187 -26.71 12.00 25.75
CA VAL A 187 -27.47 13.18 26.17
C VAL A 187 -26.94 13.62 27.53
N PHE A 188 -26.61 14.90 27.57
CA PHE A 188 -26.29 15.57 28.81
C PHE A 188 -27.37 16.62 29.04
N SER A 189 -28.11 16.47 30.12
CA SER A 189 -29.06 17.50 30.56
C SER A 189 -28.36 18.39 31.58
N ARG A 190 -28.20 19.64 31.24
CA ARG A 190 -27.70 20.64 32.18
C ARG A 190 -28.90 21.22 32.91
N VAL A 191 -28.90 21.04 34.22
CA VAL A 191 -29.92 21.60 35.08
C VAL A 191 -29.32 22.80 35.78
N GLU A 192 -29.92 23.96 35.57
CA GLU A 192 -29.57 25.20 36.26
C GLU A 192 -30.63 25.46 37.36
N VAL A 193 -30.16 25.52 38.59
CA VAL A 193 -31.00 25.82 39.75
C VAL A 193 -30.85 27.33 39.99
N TRP A 194 -31.95 28.04 40.11
CA TRP A 194 -31.94 29.46 40.37
C TRP A 194 -33.07 29.88 41.35
N GLN A 195 -32.82 30.89 42.13
CA GLN A 195 -33.82 31.54 43.00
C GLN A 195 -34.13 32.93 42.48
N ASP A 196 -35.32 33.39 42.79
CA ASP A 196 -35.74 34.77 42.59
C ASP A 196 -35.90 35.44 43.95
N ASP A 197 -34.75 35.82 44.50
CA ASP A 197 -34.70 36.37 45.87
C ASP A 197 -35.40 37.72 46.01
N ASN A 198 -35.67 38.37 44.87
CA ASN A 198 -36.22 39.72 44.80
C ASN A 198 -37.66 39.77 44.27
N GLU A 199 -38.26 38.62 43.96
CA GLU A 199 -39.58 38.48 43.30
C GLU A 199 -39.72 39.37 42.03
N ASN A 200 -38.61 39.58 41.32
CA ASN A 200 -38.57 40.42 40.13
C ASN A 200 -38.77 39.65 38.83
N GLY A 201 -38.91 38.34 38.89
CA GLY A 201 -39.05 37.43 37.73
C GLY A 201 -37.76 37.25 36.95
N ILE A 202 -36.62 37.66 37.49
CA ILE A 202 -35.30 37.50 36.88
C ILE A 202 -34.58 36.36 37.63
N GLN A 203 -33.95 35.50 36.88
CA GLN A 203 -33.16 34.38 37.36
C GLN A 203 -31.93 34.88 38.11
N ASP A 204 -31.91 34.70 39.45
CA ASP A 204 -30.74 34.97 40.26
C ASP A 204 -29.96 33.66 40.44
N PRO A 205 -28.64 33.61 40.14
CA PRO A 205 -27.85 32.41 40.31
C PRO A 205 -27.75 32.04 41.80
N VAL A 206 -28.13 30.82 42.14
CA VAL A 206 -27.93 30.29 43.49
C VAL A 206 -26.43 30.05 43.70
N THR A 207 -25.83 30.86 44.57
CA THR A 207 -24.43 30.65 44.98
C THR A 207 -24.46 29.68 46.17
N ILE A 208 -24.16 28.42 45.91
CA ILE A 208 -23.99 27.41 46.96
C ILE A 208 -22.57 27.55 47.44
N SER A 209 -22.37 27.98 48.69
CA SER A 209 -21.05 27.99 49.32
C SER A 209 -20.73 26.61 49.91
N GLU A 210 -19.41 26.30 50.08
CA GLU A 210 -18.96 25.03 50.65
C GLU A 210 -19.48 24.75 52.08
N ASP A 211 -20.00 25.77 52.72
CA ASP A 211 -20.54 25.72 54.11
C ASP A 211 -22.07 25.61 54.16
N ASP A 212 -22.78 25.62 53.03
CA ASP A 212 -24.23 25.56 53.01
C ASP A 212 -24.71 24.11 53.16
N SER A 213 -25.57 23.85 54.14
CA SER A 213 -26.25 22.57 54.36
C SER A 213 -27.71 22.66 53.98
N PHE A 214 -28.18 21.70 53.21
CA PHE A 214 -29.55 21.63 52.69
C PHE A 214 -30.29 20.43 53.23
N THR A 215 -31.59 20.58 53.57
CA THR A 215 -32.46 19.48 53.95
C THR A 215 -33.47 19.19 52.87
N ILE A 216 -33.62 17.95 52.51
CA ILE A 216 -34.56 17.49 51.49
C ILE A 216 -35.77 16.87 52.21
N GLU A 217 -36.95 17.46 52.07
CA GLU A 217 -38.20 16.83 52.52
C GLU A 217 -38.70 15.88 51.44
N LEU A 218 -38.57 14.60 51.70
CA LEU A 218 -39.10 13.59 50.83
C LEU A 218 -40.50 13.20 51.29
N ASP A 219 -41.46 13.16 50.38
CA ASP A 219 -42.83 12.70 50.63
C ASP A 219 -42.88 11.16 50.97
N THR A 220 -41.74 10.55 51.13
CA THR A 220 -41.55 9.14 51.45
C THR A 220 -40.74 8.99 52.72
N SER A 221 -40.88 7.84 53.39
CA SER A 221 -40.27 7.49 54.66
C SER A 221 -38.74 7.46 54.72
N VAL A 222 -38.06 8.21 53.92
CA VAL A 222 -36.61 8.35 53.91
C VAL A 222 -36.23 9.47 54.85
N ALA A 223 -35.29 9.22 55.76
CA ALA A 223 -34.78 10.18 56.70
C ALA A 223 -34.28 11.44 55.97
N ALA A 224 -34.72 12.61 56.48
CA ALA A 224 -34.25 13.89 55.97
C ALA A 224 -32.72 13.95 56.08
N THR A 225 -32.06 14.13 54.97
CA THR A 225 -30.61 14.33 54.84
C THR A 225 -30.38 15.57 54.02
N ASP A 226 -29.41 16.37 54.38
CA ASP A 226 -29.09 17.59 53.61
C ASP A 226 -28.60 17.24 52.20
N GLY A 227 -29.18 17.85 51.18
CA GLY A 227 -28.83 17.49 49.81
C GLY A 227 -29.81 18.04 48.74
N VAL A 228 -29.67 17.52 47.55
CA VAL A 228 -30.54 17.82 46.40
C VAL A 228 -31.20 16.52 45.93
N ALA A 229 -32.52 16.48 45.85
CA ALA A 229 -33.30 15.40 45.30
C ALA A 229 -33.70 15.69 43.87
N LEU A 230 -33.53 14.73 42.97
CA LEU A 230 -34.14 14.71 41.65
C LEU A 230 -35.49 13.97 41.77
N LEU A 231 -36.57 14.68 41.47
CA LEU A 231 -37.93 14.17 41.47
C LEU A 231 -38.42 13.91 40.04
N ASP A 232 -39.02 12.76 39.84
CA ASP A 232 -39.72 12.41 38.62
C ASP A 232 -41.04 13.25 38.48
N PRO A 233 -41.75 13.20 37.32
CA PRO A 233 -43.03 13.85 37.14
C PRO A 233 -44.10 13.42 38.14
N GLY A 234 -43.97 12.21 38.72
CA GLY A 234 -44.82 11.71 39.80
C GLY A 234 -44.40 12.18 41.18
N ARG A 235 -43.39 13.03 41.29
CA ARG A 235 -42.74 13.50 42.52
C ARG A 235 -42.11 12.41 43.37
N ASN A 236 -41.70 11.29 42.72
CA ASN A 236 -40.90 10.29 43.41
C ASN A 236 -39.42 10.68 43.31
N VAL A 237 -38.68 10.48 44.39
CA VAL A 237 -37.23 10.72 44.42
C VAL A 237 -36.55 9.60 43.61
N VAL A 238 -35.93 10.00 42.50
CA VAL A 238 -35.21 9.09 41.62
C VAL A 238 -33.74 9.03 41.99
N ASP A 239 -33.16 10.18 42.36
CA ASP A 239 -31.78 10.28 42.81
C ASP A 239 -31.62 11.38 43.85
N PHE A 240 -30.60 11.19 44.71
CA PHE A 240 -30.36 12.05 45.85
C PHE A 240 -28.87 12.28 46.03
N VAL A 241 -28.46 13.53 46.09
CA VAL A 241 -27.08 13.94 46.35
C VAL A 241 -27.00 14.60 47.71
N THR A 242 -26.34 13.95 48.67
CA THR A 242 -26.04 14.52 49.98
C THR A 242 -25.00 15.61 49.86
N LEU A 243 -25.27 16.77 50.42
CA LEU A 243 -24.30 17.86 50.54
C LEU A 243 -23.51 17.58 51.84
N GLY A 244 -22.35 16.94 51.71
CA GLY A 244 -21.37 16.78 52.80
C GLY A 244 -20.36 17.93 52.81
N GLU A 245 -19.41 17.87 53.77
CA GLU A 245 -18.32 18.86 53.93
C GLU A 245 -17.46 19.09 52.69
N SER A 246 -17.64 18.30 51.66
CA SER A 246 -17.02 18.51 50.34
C SER A 246 -18.03 18.19 49.26
N PHE A 247 -18.34 19.19 48.42
CA PHE A 247 -19.05 19.02 47.18
C PHE A 247 -18.19 18.23 46.21
N ILE A 248 -17.98 16.98 46.48
CA ILE A 248 -17.28 16.10 45.55
C ILE A 248 -18.32 15.62 44.58
N GLY A 249 -18.12 15.97 43.34
CA GLY A 249 -18.98 15.54 42.24
C GLY A 249 -19.28 14.04 42.35
N VAL A 250 -20.55 13.68 42.32
CA VAL A 250 -20.98 12.29 42.22
C VAL A 250 -20.35 11.77 40.92
N ALA A 251 -19.51 10.78 41.03
CA ALA A 251 -18.98 10.09 39.87
C ALA A 251 -20.13 9.39 39.15
N GLY A 252 -20.62 9.99 38.09
CA GLY A 252 -21.56 9.31 37.19
C GLY A 252 -20.90 8.12 36.51
N PRO A 253 -21.68 7.20 35.98
CA PRO A 253 -21.14 6.11 35.17
C PRO A 253 -20.27 6.67 34.03
N ALA A 254 -19.26 5.91 33.62
CA ALA A 254 -18.38 6.30 32.54
C ALA A 254 -19.21 6.62 31.27
N ARG A 255 -18.86 7.69 30.58
CA ARG A 255 -19.56 8.20 29.40
C ARG A 255 -19.84 7.15 28.31
N ASP A 256 -19.07 6.06 28.30
CA ASP A 256 -19.15 5.01 27.27
C ASP A 256 -20.31 4.03 27.48
N GLU A 257 -20.97 4.05 28.64
CA GLU A 257 -22.04 3.10 28.97
C GLU A 257 -23.44 3.57 28.59
N LEU A 258 -23.59 4.82 28.13
CA LEU A 258 -24.89 5.47 27.87
C LEU A 258 -25.11 5.83 26.39
N ALA A 259 -24.54 5.08 25.46
CA ALA A 259 -24.80 5.26 24.05
C ALA A 259 -26.15 4.65 23.68
N VAL A 260 -27.17 5.48 23.45
CA VAL A 260 -28.53 5.07 23.10
C VAL A 260 -29.06 5.89 21.92
N PRO A 261 -30.01 5.37 21.12
CA PRO A 261 -30.66 6.13 20.07
C PRO A 261 -31.30 7.42 20.60
N ILE A 262 -31.10 8.55 19.91
CA ILE A 262 -31.46 9.89 20.39
C ILE A 262 -33.00 10.06 20.44
N ASP A 263 -33.76 9.31 19.67
CA ASP A 263 -35.19 9.54 19.41
C ASP A 263 -36.12 8.56 20.15
N GLU A 264 -35.62 7.70 21.00
CA GLU A 264 -36.46 6.81 21.82
C GLU A 264 -36.57 7.33 23.26
N PRO A 265 -37.77 7.68 23.74
CA PRO A 265 -37.97 7.94 25.17
C PRO A 265 -37.78 6.64 25.96
N ARG A 266 -36.75 6.59 26.76
CA ARG A 266 -36.49 5.43 27.67
C ARG A 266 -36.72 5.85 29.08
N THR A 267 -37.52 5.06 29.77
CA THR A 267 -37.65 5.09 31.23
C THR A 267 -36.37 4.55 31.85
N SER A 268 -35.38 5.36 32.02
CA SER A 268 -34.17 4.96 32.71
C SER A 268 -33.77 5.99 33.74
N THR A 269 -33.10 5.52 34.75
CA THR A 269 -32.66 6.28 35.90
C THR A 269 -31.83 7.50 35.46
N VAL A 270 -32.39 8.66 35.62
CA VAL A 270 -31.66 9.94 35.45
C VAL A 270 -30.84 10.13 36.71
N ARG A 271 -29.55 10.43 36.57
CA ARG A 271 -28.65 10.67 37.70
C ARG A 271 -28.15 12.09 37.71
N ILE A 272 -27.99 12.62 38.89
CA ILE A 272 -27.29 13.90 39.08
C ILE A 272 -25.79 13.62 38.96
N VAL A 273 -25.17 14.20 37.95
CA VAL A 273 -23.76 13.92 37.62
C VAL A 273 -22.82 14.88 38.30
N ARG A 274 -23.20 16.13 38.45
CA ARG A 274 -22.37 17.18 39.07
C ARG A 274 -23.17 18.39 39.50
N LEU A 275 -22.90 18.83 40.70
CA LEU A 275 -23.32 20.15 41.16
C LEU A 275 -22.12 21.08 41.08
N THR A 276 -22.27 22.24 40.40
CA THR A 276 -21.21 23.24 40.28
C THR A 276 -21.49 24.40 41.27
N ALA A 277 -20.41 25.06 41.75
CA ALA A 277 -20.49 26.19 42.67
C ALA A 277 -21.34 27.37 42.15
N ASP A 278 -21.62 27.42 40.86
CA ASP A 278 -22.49 28.39 40.19
C ASP A 278 -23.95 27.90 40.06
N GLY A 279 -24.33 26.84 40.79
CA GLY A 279 -25.69 26.30 40.87
C GLY A 279 -26.12 25.45 39.66
N GLY A 280 -25.20 25.13 38.74
CA GLY A 280 -25.48 24.27 37.60
C GLY A 280 -25.43 22.78 37.96
N LEU A 281 -26.49 22.06 37.67
CA LEU A 281 -26.56 20.59 37.80
C LEU A 281 -26.48 19.97 36.39
N THR A 282 -25.60 19.02 36.24
CA THR A 282 -25.54 18.20 35.02
C THR A 282 -26.19 16.85 35.34
N LEU A 283 -27.27 16.55 34.64
CA LEU A 283 -27.94 15.26 34.68
C LEU A 283 -27.40 14.40 33.59
N ASP A 284 -27.04 13.17 33.94
CA ASP A 284 -26.65 12.16 32.96
C ASP A 284 -27.81 11.17 32.83
N GLY A 285 -28.31 11.03 31.63
CA GLY A 285 -29.43 10.16 31.33
C GLY A 285 -29.36 9.61 29.91
N PRO A 286 -30.11 8.56 29.62
CA PRO A 286 -30.20 8.04 28.26
C PRO A 286 -30.74 9.09 27.29
N ALA A 287 -30.31 8.98 26.04
CA ALA A 287 -30.77 9.85 24.98
C ALA A 287 -32.30 9.79 24.83
N GLY A 288 -32.96 10.94 24.67
CA GLY A 288 -34.39 11.02 24.47
C GLY A 288 -35.24 10.93 25.76
N THR A 289 -34.62 10.96 26.94
CA THR A 289 -35.41 11.06 28.18
C THR A 289 -36.13 12.39 28.18
N ASP A 290 -37.49 12.37 28.22
CA ASP A 290 -38.27 13.55 28.44
C ASP A 290 -38.11 14.00 29.90
N LEU A 291 -37.40 15.10 30.08
CA LEU A 291 -37.18 15.70 31.39
C LEU A 291 -38.26 16.75 31.73
N SER A 292 -39.29 16.87 30.88
CA SER A 292 -40.43 17.76 31.18
C SER A 292 -41.17 17.26 32.42
N GLY A 293 -41.33 18.12 33.42
CA GLY A 293 -41.94 17.81 34.70
C GLY A 293 -41.01 17.21 35.76
N TRP A 294 -39.74 16.96 35.44
CA TRP A 294 -38.74 16.66 36.45
C TRP A 294 -38.42 17.95 37.25
N SER A 295 -38.23 17.79 38.54
CA SER A 295 -37.91 18.90 39.43
C SER A 295 -36.77 18.58 40.36
N LEU A 296 -36.01 19.60 40.74
CA LEU A 296 -34.99 19.52 41.77
C LEU A 296 -35.48 20.25 43.00
N GLU A 297 -35.51 19.58 44.14
CA GLU A 297 -35.82 20.20 45.41
C GLU A 297 -34.55 20.21 46.28
N VAL A 298 -34.20 21.40 46.75
CA VAL A 298 -33.07 21.64 47.61
C VAL A 298 -33.61 21.82 49.04
N TYR A 299 -33.07 21.05 49.98
CA TYR A 299 -33.49 21.07 51.39
C TYR A 299 -32.34 21.49 52.27
N ASP A 300 -32.60 22.46 53.08
CA ASP A 300 -31.66 23.01 54.06
C ASP A 300 -32.21 22.77 55.46
N SER A 301 -31.46 22.07 56.32
CA SER A 301 -31.85 21.76 57.69
C SER A 301 -32.03 23.01 58.58
N ALA A 302 -31.42 24.13 58.21
CA ALA A 302 -31.47 25.35 58.97
C ALA A 302 -32.63 26.30 58.54
N ALA A 303 -33.09 26.25 57.28
CA ALA A 303 -34.04 27.19 56.69
C ALA A 303 -35.42 26.59 56.34
N GLY A 304 -35.62 25.30 56.39
CA GLY A 304 -36.81 24.64 55.85
C GLY A 304 -36.80 24.46 54.35
N SER A 305 -37.81 23.82 53.76
CA SER A 305 -37.85 23.53 52.34
C SER A 305 -37.96 24.79 51.50
N ASN A 306 -36.99 25.08 50.67
CA ASN A 306 -37.04 26.10 49.66
C ASN A 306 -37.25 25.49 48.29
N THR A 307 -38.30 25.88 47.60
CA THR A 307 -38.54 25.55 46.20
C THR A 307 -37.62 26.40 45.33
N ALA A 308 -36.63 25.77 44.72
CA ALA A 308 -35.80 26.45 43.71
C ALA A 308 -36.42 26.30 42.32
N ASN A 309 -36.30 27.33 41.51
CA ASN A 309 -36.68 27.23 40.11
C ASN A 309 -35.59 26.39 39.36
N VAL A 310 -36.03 25.51 38.47
CA VAL A 310 -35.15 24.64 37.75
C VAL A 310 -35.30 24.86 36.25
N ALA A 311 -34.22 25.17 35.58
CA ALA A 311 -34.15 25.22 34.14
C ALA A 311 -33.34 23.99 33.65
N ILE A 312 -33.96 23.19 32.82
CA ILE A 312 -33.30 21.99 32.25
C ILE A 312 -32.98 22.26 30.79
N THR A 313 -31.73 22.16 30.45
CA THR A 313 -31.26 22.32 29.07
C THR A 313 -30.61 21.02 28.60
N ASP A 314 -31.22 20.38 27.62
CA ASP A 314 -30.68 19.17 27.03
C ASP A 314 -29.63 19.50 25.96
N SER A 315 -28.51 18.87 26.06
CA SER A 315 -27.47 18.91 25.03
C SER A 315 -27.10 17.49 24.60
N VAL A 316 -27.17 17.23 23.31
CA VAL A 316 -26.79 15.94 22.76
C VAL A 316 -25.37 16.05 22.22
N VAL A 317 -24.47 15.26 22.78
CA VAL A 317 -23.07 15.17 22.31
C VAL A 317 -22.92 13.91 21.49
N MET A 318 -22.83 14.06 20.18
CA MET A 318 -22.48 12.96 19.28
C MET A 318 -20.95 12.87 19.15
N SER A 319 -20.40 11.70 19.49
CA SER A 319 -18.97 11.45 19.32
C SER A 319 -18.69 11.02 17.89
N PRO A 320 -18.04 11.86 17.08
CA PRO A 320 -17.68 11.48 15.73
C PRO A 320 -16.60 10.38 15.76
N ARG A 321 -16.82 9.31 15.02
CA ARG A 321 -15.81 8.26 14.77
C ARG A 321 -15.31 8.37 13.35
N LEU A 322 -14.08 7.90 13.11
CA LEU A 322 -13.60 7.76 11.74
C LEU A 322 -14.51 6.81 10.97
N SER A 323 -14.90 7.21 9.78
CA SER A 323 -15.70 6.36 8.90
C SER A 323 -14.90 5.12 8.50
N ARG A 324 -15.59 4.05 8.15
CA ARG A 324 -14.95 2.85 7.60
C ARG A 324 -14.12 3.18 6.36
N SER A 325 -14.63 4.08 5.51
CA SER A 325 -13.90 4.59 4.34
C SER A 325 -12.59 5.27 4.72
N ALA A 326 -12.54 6.01 5.82
CA ALA A 326 -11.33 6.68 6.29
C ALA A 326 -10.31 5.66 6.86
N ILE A 327 -10.79 4.66 7.62
CA ILE A 327 -9.94 3.60 8.19
C ILE A 327 -9.35 2.75 7.07
N ASP A 328 -10.17 2.26 6.14
CA ASP A 328 -9.70 1.48 4.98
C ASP A 328 -8.70 2.29 4.13
N THR A 329 -8.94 3.60 4.00
CA THR A 329 -8.02 4.51 3.30
C THR A 329 -6.68 4.60 4.00
N TRP A 330 -6.66 4.68 5.33
CA TRP A 330 -5.43 4.73 6.12
C TRP A 330 -4.55 3.49 5.91
N ASP A 331 -5.16 2.30 5.97
CA ASP A 331 -4.44 1.04 5.75
C ASP A 331 -3.86 0.97 4.32
N ARG A 332 -4.64 1.40 3.33
CA ARG A 332 -4.20 1.43 1.93
C ARG A 332 -3.14 2.49 1.62
N ILE A 333 -3.08 3.57 2.38
CA ILE A 333 -1.98 4.55 2.31
C ILE A 333 -0.68 3.90 2.76
N ILE A 334 -0.68 3.24 3.91
CA ILE A 334 0.49 2.54 4.44
C ILE A 334 0.99 1.54 3.39
N GLU A 335 0.10 0.73 2.85
CA GLU A 335 0.41 -0.23 1.78
C GLU A 335 1.06 0.47 0.57
N THR A 336 0.52 1.60 0.11
CA THR A 336 1.01 2.37 -1.04
C THR A 336 2.43 2.89 -0.82
N VAL A 337 2.69 3.48 0.35
CA VAL A 337 4.01 4.03 0.70
C VAL A 337 5.05 2.92 0.81
N PHE A 338 4.71 1.81 1.47
CA PHE A 338 5.61 0.67 1.60
C PHE A 338 5.89 -0.02 0.26
N LEU A 339 4.88 -0.15 -0.61
CA LEU A 339 5.04 -0.68 -1.97
C LEU A 339 6.05 0.16 -2.77
N ALA A 340 5.92 1.48 -2.72
CA ALA A 340 6.86 2.39 -3.39
C ALA A 340 8.27 2.32 -2.77
N PHE A 341 8.37 2.22 -1.44
CA PHE A 341 9.64 2.08 -0.73
C PHE A 341 10.35 0.77 -1.10
N LEU A 342 9.63 -0.35 -1.05
CA LEU A 342 10.16 -1.67 -1.40
C LEU A 342 10.66 -1.70 -2.84
N ALA A 343 9.85 -1.20 -3.78
CA ALA A 343 10.22 -1.13 -5.19
C ALA A 343 11.46 -0.27 -5.44
N THR A 344 11.58 0.85 -4.72
CA THR A 344 12.74 1.75 -4.84
C THR A 344 14.00 1.10 -4.25
N THR A 345 13.87 0.43 -3.11
CA THR A 345 14.99 -0.25 -2.45
C THR A 345 15.55 -1.38 -3.32
N ILE A 346 14.69 -2.29 -3.79
CA ILE A 346 15.07 -3.38 -4.70
C ILE A 346 15.64 -2.79 -6.00
N GLY A 347 14.95 -1.78 -6.53
CA GLY A 347 15.37 -1.07 -7.74
C GLY A 347 16.77 -0.49 -7.63
N THR A 348 17.09 0.16 -6.52
CA THR A 348 18.41 0.76 -6.26
C THR A 348 19.49 -0.30 -6.11
N ILE A 349 19.27 -1.36 -5.32
CA ILE A 349 20.24 -2.44 -5.11
C ILE A 349 20.67 -3.05 -6.44
N VAL A 350 19.73 -3.28 -7.35
CA VAL A 350 20.02 -3.87 -8.67
C VAL A 350 20.56 -2.82 -9.66
N ALA A 351 20.06 -1.60 -9.62
CA ALA A 351 20.47 -0.55 -10.56
C ALA A 351 21.94 -0.12 -10.37
N VAL A 352 22.46 -0.11 -9.13
CA VAL A 352 23.86 0.27 -8.86
C VAL A 352 24.85 -0.58 -9.66
N PRO A 353 24.91 -1.90 -9.55
CA PRO A 353 25.83 -2.71 -10.35
C PRO A 353 25.53 -2.64 -11.84
N MET A 354 24.25 -2.56 -12.24
CA MET A 354 23.85 -2.47 -13.64
C MET A 354 24.28 -1.14 -14.31
N SER A 355 24.37 -0.07 -13.54
CA SER A 355 24.82 1.23 -14.05
C SER A 355 26.25 1.19 -14.58
N PHE A 356 27.14 0.41 -13.97
CA PHE A 356 28.52 0.27 -14.43
C PHE A 356 28.61 -0.45 -15.78
N LEU A 357 27.71 -1.37 -16.08
CA LEU A 357 27.63 -2.03 -17.40
C LEU A 357 27.13 -1.10 -18.50
N ALA A 358 26.32 -0.10 -18.12
CA ALA A 358 25.74 0.90 -19.00
C ALA A 358 26.56 2.18 -19.12
N ALA A 359 27.73 2.26 -18.46
CA ALA A 359 28.64 3.41 -18.51
C ALA A 359 29.71 3.22 -19.60
N ARG A 360 29.69 4.09 -20.61
CA ARG A 360 30.56 3.98 -21.78
C ARG A 360 32.04 4.17 -21.43
N ASN A 361 32.34 5.09 -20.53
CA ASN A 361 33.71 5.39 -20.09
C ASN A 361 34.40 4.19 -19.46
N LEU A 362 33.65 3.32 -18.73
CA LEU A 362 34.16 2.12 -18.13
C LEU A 362 34.27 0.95 -19.10
N MET A 363 33.34 0.88 -20.07
CA MET A 363 33.21 -0.26 -20.98
C MET A 363 34.09 -0.14 -22.24
N LYS A 364 34.38 1.08 -22.73
CA LYS A 364 35.10 1.29 -24.01
C LYS A 364 36.48 0.61 -24.10
N ASP A 365 37.19 0.52 -22.98
CA ASP A 365 38.56 0.03 -22.91
C ASP A 365 38.68 -1.46 -22.57
N ILE A 366 37.52 -2.13 -22.40
CA ILE A 366 37.49 -3.56 -22.11
C ILE A 366 37.60 -4.36 -23.41
N SER A 367 38.79 -4.93 -23.61
CA SER A 367 39.09 -5.83 -24.73
C SER A 367 39.59 -7.19 -24.21
N ILE A 368 39.15 -8.26 -24.83
CA ILE A 368 39.47 -9.62 -24.41
C ILE A 368 39.91 -10.44 -25.64
N PRO A 369 40.92 -11.34 -25.49
CA PRO A 369 41.25 -12.28 -26.56
C PRO A 369 40.08 -13.17 -26.92
N MET A 370 39.83 -13.40 -28.21
CA MET A 370 38.66 -14.13 -28.70
C MET A 370 38.59 -15.57 -28.14
N THR A 371 39.72 -16.25 -27.98
CA THR A 371 39.79 -17.59 -27.39
C THR A 371 39.31 -17.58 -25.93
N LYS A 372 39.73 -16.57 -25.15
CA LYS A 372 39.29 -16.39 -23.78
C LYS A 372 37.81 -16.09 -23.73
N LEU A 373 37.31 -15.21 -24.61
CA LEU A 373 35.88 -14.86 -24.68
C LEU A 373 35.01 -16.07 -24.99
N ALA A 374 35.37 -16.86 -26.00
CA ALA A 374 34.58 -18.02 -26.41
C ALA A 374 34.52 -19.10 -25.31
N LEU A 375 35.64 -19.38 -24.62
CA LEU A 375 35.63 -20.28 -23.46
C LEU A 375 34.79 -19.74 -22.31
N GLN A 376 34.85 -18.44 -22.02
CA GLN A 376 34.05 -17.83 -20.99
C GLN A 376 32.55 -17.89 -21.29
N LEU A 377 32.16 -17.65 -22.55
CA LEU A 377 30.76 -17.78 -22.99
C LEU A 377 30.23 -19.21 -22.88
N LEU A 378 31.04 -20.22 -23.20
CA LEU A 378 30.70 -21.62 -23.00
C LEU A 378 30.58 -22.02 -21.51
N ALA A 379 31.38 -21.35 -20.65
CA ALA A 379 31.36 -21.62 -19.21
C ALA A 379 30.13 -21.07 -18.50
N ILE A 380 29.45 -20.05 -19.06
CA ILE A 380 28.29 -19.42 -18.43
C ILE A 380 27.15 -20.42 -18.17
N PRO A 381 26.61 -21.13 -19.17
CA PRO A 381 25.53 -22.06 -18.95
C PRO A 381 25.92 -23.23 -18.02
N VAL A 382 27.16 -23.73 -18.15
CA VAL A 382 27.69 -24.75 -17.26
C VAL A 382 27.76 -24.26 -15.82
N GLY A 383 28.20 -23.01 -15.63
CA GLY A 383 28.26 -22.36 -14.31
C GLY A 383 26.89 -22.21 -13.66
N ILE A 384 25.88 -21.78 -14.41
CA ILE A 384 24.50 -21.68 -13.94
C ILE A 384 23.99 -23.03 -13.47
N VAL A 385 24.16 -24.09 -14.29
CA VAL A 385 23.72 -25.45 -13.94
C VAL A 385 24.44 -25.98 -12.71
N VAL A 386 25.77 -25.86 -12.66
CA VAL A 386 26.56 -26.27 -11.50
C VAL A 386 26.14 -25.51 -10.23
N GLY A 387 25.89 -24.23 -10.34
CA GLY A 387 25.45 -23.41 -9.19
C GLY A 387 24.06 -23.78 -8.69
N ILE A 388 23.11 -24.07 -9.60
CA ILE A 388 21.75 -24.53 -9.23
C ILE A 388 21.83 -25.93 -8.58
N LEU A 389 22.59 -26.86 -9.14
CA LEU A 389 22.78 -28.18 -8.56
C LEU A 389 23.49 -28.13 -7.22
N GLY A 390 24.51 -27.27 -7.08
CA GLY A 390 25.18 -27.01 -5.82
C GLY A 390 24.26 -26.42 -4.76
N ALA A 391 23.39 -25.48 -5.13
CA ALA A 391 22.37 -24.90 -4.25
C ALA A 391 21.33 -25.96 -3.84
N ALA A 392 20.85 -26.77 -4.78
CA ALA A 392 19.91 -27.87 -4.50
C ALA A 392 20.50 -28.86 -3.48
N TRP A 393 21.77 -29.28 -3.71
CA TRP A 393 22.48 -30.13 -2.76
C TRP A 393 22.67 -29.49 -1.40
N ALA A 394 23.05 -28.18 -1.35
CA ALA A 394 23.23 -27.46 -0.12
C ALA A 394 21.90 -27.31 0.64
N ARG A 395 20.80 -27.16 -0.06
CA ARG A 395 19.44 -27.11 0.51
C ARG A 395 19.10 -28.42 1.20
N THR A 396 19.30 -29.59 0.54
CA THR A 396 19.06 -30.91 1.15
C THR A 396 19.93 -31.12 2.39
N MET A 397 21.18 -30.68 2.36
CA MET A 397 22.09 -30.75 3.52
C MET A 397 21.60 -29.84 4.65
N SER A 398 21.12 -28.67 4.32
CA SER A 398 20.55 -27.74 5.34
C SER A 398 19.29 -28.30 5.97
N GLU A 399 18.41 -28.93 5.19
CA GLU A 399 17.19 -29.58 5.69
C GLU A 399 17.50 -30.71 6.68
N ALA A 400 18.55 -31.51 6.41
CA ALA A 400 19.04 -32.52 7.34
C ALA A 400 19.56 -31.93 8.66
N LEU A 401 20.21 -30.79 8.62
CA LEU A 401 20.68 -30.07 9.81
C LEU A 401 19.54 -29.35 10.58
N THR A 402 18.51 -28.93 9.87
CA THR A 402 17.39 -28.17 10.46
C THR A 402 16.31 -29.07 11.09
N GLY A 403 16.47 -30.37 11.08
CA GLY A 403 15.62 -31.34 11.80
C GLY A 403 15.58 -31.10 13.33
N SER A 404 16.63 -30.46 13.90
CA SER A 404 16.71 -30.01 15.29
C SER A 404 17.13 -28.55 15.36
N THR A 405 16.44 -27.73 16.16
CA THR A 405 16.76 -26.31 16.34
C THR A 405 18.18 -26.12 16.89
N TRP A 406 18.61 -27.00 17.81
CA TRP A 406 19.96 -26.96 18.37
C TRP A 406 21.06 -27.24 17.33
N LEU A 407 20.84 -28.20 16.44
CA LEU A 407 21.77 -28.49 15.34
C LEU A 407 21.85 -27.32 14.36
N SER A 408 20.75 -26.64 14.12
CA SER A 408 20.72 -25.42 13.29
C SER A 408 21.54 -24.29 13.89
N LEU A 409 21.40 -24.03 15.18
CA LEU A 409 22.16 -22.98 15.91
C LEU A 409 23.64 -23.32 15.96
N LEU A 410 24.00 -24.58 16.24
CA LEU A 410 25.38 -25.04 16.21
C LEU A 410 25.97 -24.95 14.79
N GLY A 411 25.22 -25.34 13.79
CA GLY A 411 25.62 -25.23 12.38
C GLY A 411 25.90 -23.80 11.96
N LEU A 412 25.07 -22.85 12.41
CA LEU A 412 25.25 -21.44 12.10
C LEU A 412 26.53 -20.83 12.71
N ILE A 413 27.05 -21.40 13.80
CA ILE A 413 28.29 -20.97 14.45
C ILE A 413 29.50 -21.76 13.90
N ILE A 414 29.38 -23.08 13.83
CA ILE A 414 30.50 -23.95 13.48
C ILE A 414 30.86 -23.84 12.00
N ILE A 415 29.89 -23.82 11.09
CA ILE A 415 30.18 -23.76 9.65
C ILE A 415 30.95 -22.49 9.28
N PRO A 416 30.53 -21.27 9.66
CA PRO A 416 31.32 -20.08 9.38
C PRO A 416 32.71 -20.08 10.03
N ALA A 417 32.86 -20.65 11.24
CA ALA A 417 34.15 -20.76 11.91
C ALA A 417 35.10 -21.69 11.13
N VAL A 418 34.61 -22.85 10.70
CA VAL A 418 35.37 -23.80 9.86
C VAL A 418 35.72 -23.17 8.52
N VAL A 419 34.77 -22.50 7.88
CA VAL A 419 35.00 -21.76 6.62
C VAL A 419 36.07 -20.71 6.81
N TRP A 420 36.03 -19.94 7.89
CA TRP A 420 37.03 -18.91 8.17
C TRP A 420 38.46 -19.50 8.29
N VAL A 421 38.59 -20.60 9.05
CA VAL A 421 39.88 -21.29 9.21
C VAL A 421 40.36 -21.86 7.87
N ALA A 422 39.44 -22.50 7.11
CA ALA A 422 39.75 -23.11 5.83
C ALA A 422 40.18 -22.07 4.77
N VAL A 423 39.49 -20.94 4.72
CA VAL A 423 39.85 -19.83 3.81
C VAL A 423 41.18 -19.20 4.21
N ARG A 424 41.43 -19.00 5.51
CA ARG A 424 42.69 -18.48 5.99
C ARG A 424 43.88 -19.40 5.67
N TRP A 425 43.66 -20.71 5.74
CA TRP A 425 44.65 -21.70 5.32
C TRP A 425 44.86 -21.71 3.79
N ALA A 426 43.80 -21.59 3.03
CA ALA A 426 43.86 -21.66 1.57
C ALA A 426 44.44 -20.38 0.92
N VAL A 427 44.31 -19.22 1.59
CA VAL A 427 44.79 -17.92 1.13
C VAL A 427 45.67 -17.30 2.22
N PRO A 428 46.90 -17.76 2.41
CA PRO A 428 47.81 -17.17 3.39
C PRO A 428 48.21 -15.74 3.00
N PRO A 429 48.41 -14.83 3.97
CA PRO A 429 48.66 -13.43 3.69
C PRO A 429 50.01 -13.12 3.05
N ILE A 430 51.00 -13.98 3.27
CA ILE A 430 52.39 -13.83 2.75
C ILE A 430 52.86 -15.22 2.28
N GLU A 431 53.32 -15.33 1.04
CA GLU A 431 54.01 -16.51 0.50
C GLU A 431 55.38 -16.11 0.00
N GLU A 432 56.40 -16.73 0.57
CA GLU A 432 57.79 -16.52 0.14
C GLU A 432 58.17 -17.34 -1.09
N GLU A 433 57.49 -18.52 -1.30
CA GLU A 433 57.71 -19.37 -2.46
C GLU A 433 56.35 -19.81 -3.10
N PRO A 434 56.29 -19.95 -4.43
CA PRO A 434 55.06 -20.40 -5.10
C PRO A 434 54.79 -21.88 -4.78
N PRO A 435 53.60 -22.21 -4.24
CA PRO A 435 53.27 -23.56 -3.81
C PRO A 435 53.28 -24.57 -4.97
N GLY A 436 53.68 -25.81 -4.67
CA GLY A 436 53.70 -26.92 -5.63
C GLY A 436 52.29 -27.22 -6.16
N THR A 437 52.21 -27.95 -7.30
CA THR A 437 50.93 -28.25 -7.98
C THR A 437 49.91 -28.95 -7.07
N GLY A 438 50.33 -29.90 -6.22
CA GLY A 438 49.48 -30.58 -5.25
C GLY A 438 48.87 -29.62 -4.20
N MET A 439 49.66 -28.71 -3.67
CA MET A 439 49.21 -27.73 -2.71
C MET A 439 48.24 -26.71 -3.35
N ARG A 440 48.46 -26.34 -4.62
CA ARG A 440 47.52 -25.45 -5.36
C ARG A 440 46.16 -26.15 -5.56
N LEU A 441 46.17 -27.45 -5.86
CA LEU A 441 44.94 -28.21 -6.02
C LEU A 441 44.20 -28.35 -4.67
N ALA A 442 44.94 -28.69 -3.60
CA ALA A 442 44.36 -28.79 -2.25
C ALA A 442 43.74 -27.47 -1.79
N ARG A 443 44.40 -26.33 -2.03
CA ARG A 443 43.85 -25.00 -1.69
C ARG A 443 42.64 -24.67 -2.54
N ALA A 444 42.64 -24.97 -3.82
CA ALA A 444 41.52 -24.73 -4.71
C ALA A 444 40.28 -25.58 -4.32
N SER A 445 40.48 -26.85 -3.96
CA SER A 445 39.39 -27.73 -3.49
C SER A 445 38.86 -27.27 -2.13
N THR A 446 39.70 -26.78 -1.22
CA THR A 446 39.28 -26.22 0.07
C THR A 446 38.47 -24.96 -0.11
N LEU A 447 38.85 -24.08 -1.03
CA LEU A 447 38.06 -22.86 -1.36
C LEU A 447 36.71 -23.25 -1.97
N ALA A 448 36.65 -24.20 -2.85
CA ALA A 448 35.39 -24.68 -3.43
C ALA A 448 34.46 -25.31 -2.36
N ALA A 449 35.02 -26.16 -1.48
CA ALA A 449 34.29 -26.73 -0.35
C ALA A 449 33.82 -25.66 0.64
N SER A 450 34.65 -24.65 0.93
CA SER A 450 34.29 -23.51 1.77
C SER A 450 33.16 -22.69 1.17
N GLY A 451 33.18 -22.46 -0.14
CA GLY A 451 32.07 -21.77 -0.84
C GLY A 451 30.75 -22.53 -0.72
N LEU A 452 30.80 -23.87 -0.92
CA LEU A 452 29.61 -24.72 -0.79
C LEU A 452 29.10 -24.79 0.67
N ALA A 453 30.02 -24.87 1.65
CA ALA A 453 29.67 -24.78 3.09
C ALA A 453 29.03 -23.44 3.45
N CYS A 454 29.49 -22.35 2.85
CA CYS A 454 28.89 -21.03 3.02
C CYS A 454 27.44 -21.01 2.51
N VAL A 455 27.18 -21.63 1.37
CA VAL A 455 25.80 -21.77 0.83
C VAL A 455 24.92 -22.59 1.77
N VAL A 456 25.43 -23.70 2.34
CA VAL A 456 24.71 -24.48 3.36
C VAL A 456 24.40 -23.63 4.59
N ALA A 457 25.37 -22.85 5.10
CA ALA A 457 25.14 -21.97 6.25
C ALA A 457 24.06 -20.92 5.97
N LEU A 458 24.03 -20.34 4.78
CA LEU A 458 22.99 -19.40 4.37
C LEU A 458 21.61 -20.05 4.32
N PHE A 459 21.47 -21.29 3.81
CA PHE A 459 20.20 -22.02 3.85
C PHE A 459 19.79 -22.37 5.29
N VAL A 460 20.73 -22.75 6.16
CA VAL A 460 20.45 -22.97 7.59
C VAL A 460 19.93 -21.68 8.23
N LEU A 461 20.56 -20.54 7.93
CA LEU A 461 20.10 -19.22 8.41
C LEU A 461 18.69 -18.93 7.90
N ALA A 462 18.42 -19.09 6.61
CA ALA A 462 17.12 -18.86 6.01
C ALA A 462 16.02 -19.73 6.67
N ASN A 463 16.25 -21.01 6.81
CA ASN A 463 15.32 -21.94 7.45
C ASN A 463 15.13 -21.63 8.96
N LEU A 464 16.18 -21.14 9.63
CA LEU A 464 16.08 -20.72 11.03
C LEU A 464 15.24 -19.43 11.15
N MET A 465 15.41 -18.48 10.23
CA MET A 465 14.61 -17.27 10.18
C MET A 465 13.13 -17.58 9.95
N THR A 466 12.79 -18.48 9.01
CA THR A 466 11.41 -18.92 8.78
C THR A 466 10.82 -19.54 10.05
N LYS A 467 11.50 -20.51 10.66
CA LYS A 467 11.05 -21.17 11.90
C LYS A 467 10.95 -20.19 13.09
N ALA A 468 11.92 -19.31 13.23
CA ALA A 468 11.91 -18.29 14.30
C ALA A 468 10.76 -17.29 14.11
N GLY A 469 10.52 -16.88 12.88
CA GLY A 469 9.41 -15.99 12.53
C GLY A 469 8.04 -16.62 12.80
N ASP A 470 7.83 -17.87 12.37
CA ASP A 470 6.60 -18.63 12.61
C ASP A 470 6.36 -18.89 14.12
N TRP A 471 7.44 -19.09 14.88
CA TRP A 471 7.34 -19.24 16.34
C TRP A 471 7.02 -17.92 17.04
N LEU A 472 7.57 -16.79 16.53
CA LEU A 472 7.45 -15.47 17.15
C LEU A 472 6.11 -14.81 16.83
N ALA A 473 5.58 -14.97 15.62
CA ALA A 473 4.37 -14.31 15.13
C ALA A 473 3.15 -14.49 16.08
N PRO A 474 2.77 -15.71 16.52
CA PRO A 474 1.62 -15.89 17.40
C PRO A 474 1.87 -15.43 18.85
N ARG A 475 3.13 -15.21 19.26
CA ARG A 475 3.51 -14.86 20.63
C ARG A 475 3.63 -13.37 20.89
N MET A 476 3.75 -12.57 19.84
CA MET A 476 3.97 -11.13 19.96
C MET A 476 2.67 -10.30 19.94
N ALA A 477 1.49 -10.91 20.01
CA ALA A 477 0.20 -10.22 19.99
C ALA A 477 0.14 -9.10 18.92
N SER A 478 0.04 -7.84 19.30
CA SER A 478 -0.01 -6.69 18.39
C SER A 478 1.24 -6.50 17.51
N MET A 479 2.38 -7.08 17.90
CA MET A 479 3.63 -7.04 17.13
C MET A 479 3.91 -8.35 16.36
N GLY A 480 2.93 -9.24 16.23
CA GLY A 480 3.05 -10.50 15.47
C GLY A 480 3.55 -10.33 14.04
N PHE A 481 3.28 -9.16 13.42
CA PHE A 481 3.79 -8.80 12.10
C PHE A 481 5.32 -8.84 12.00
N LEU A 482 6.07 -8.60 13.08
CA LEU A 482 7.53 -8.73 13.09
C LEU A 482 7.96 -10.19 12.92
N GLY A 483 7.25 -11.12 13.57
CA GLY A 483 7.49 -12.55 13.38
C GLY A 483 7.23 -12.97 11.94
N SER A 484 6.09 -12.59 11.36
CA SER A 484 5.76 -12.85 9.96
C SER A 484 6.77 -12.22 8.99
N PHE A 485 7.28 -11.04 9.31
CA PHE A 485 8.34 -10.40 8.53
C PHE A 485 9.64 -11.20 8.54
N VAL A 486 10.07 -11.69 9.70
CA VAL A 486 11.27 -12.53 9.83
C VAL A 486 11.10 -13.84 9.04
N ALA A 487 9.93 -14.48 9.11
CA ALA A 487 9.61 -15.67 8.31
C ALA A 487 9.72 -15.38 6.81
N SER A 488 9.08 -14.31 6.34
CA SER A 488 9.12 -13.89 4.93
C SER A 488 10.54 -13.57 4.45
N LEU A 489 11.37 -12.96 5.29
CA LEU A 489 12.79 -12.74 4.97
C LEU A 489 13.54 -14.07 4.81
N GLY A 490 13.24 -15.08 5.63
CA GLY A 490 13.78 -16.42 5.49
C GLY A 490 13.42 -17.06 4.14
N ASP A 491 12.15 -16.95 3.73
CA ASP A 491 11.68 -17.48 2.44
C ASP A 491 12.30 -16.76 1.24
N ILE A 492 12.38 -15.43 1.30
CA ILE A 492 13.06 -14.62 0.27
C ILE A 492 14.53 -15.03 0.18
N LEU A 493 15.19 -15.20 1.32
CA LEU A 493 16.59 -15.61 1.36
C LEU A 493 16.79 -16.98 0.73
N ASN A 494 15.90 -17.95 0.97
CA ASN A 494 15.92 -19.29 0.33
C ASN A 494 15.92 -19.20 -1.21
N VAL A 495 15.13 -18.29 -1.78
CA VAL A 495 15.09 -18.06 -3.24
C VAL A 495 16.37 -17.38 -3.72
N ILE A 496 16.81 -16.34 -3.02
CA ILE A 496 17.99 -15.54 -3.41
C ILE A 496 19.27 -16.38 -3.36
N ILE A 497 19.43 -17.24 -2.37
CA ILE A 497 20.62 -18.10 -2.24
C ILE A 497 20.83 -18.93 -3.50
N THR A 498 19.78 -19.50 -4.09
CA THR A 498 19.88 -20.29 -5.32
C THR A 498 20.40 -19.43 -6.48
N ALA A 499 19.86 -18.22 -6.65
CA ALA A 499 20.31 -17.29 -7.69
C ALA A 499 21.76 -16.84 -7.48
N VAL A 500 22.12 -16.47 -6.24
CA VAL A 500 23.49 -16.06 -5.88
C VAL A 500 24.49 -17.22 -6.08
N SER A 501 24.11 -18.44 -5.72
CA SER A 501 24.94 -19.63 -5.95
C SER A 501 25.17 -19.90 -7.44
N ALA A 502 24.14 -19.74 -8.26
CA ALA A 502 24.26 -19.83 -9.72
C ALA A 502 25.22 -18.77 -10.28
N LEU A 503 25.08 -17.51 -9.83
CA LEU A 503 25.98 -16.43 -10.24
C LEU A 503 27.43 -16.62 -9.74
N ALA A 504 27.61 -17.07 -8.51
CA ALA A 504 28.93 -17.32 -7.93
C ALA A 504 29.66 -18.46 -8.66
N ALA A 505 28.99 -19.60 -8.87
CA ALA A 505 29.55 -20.73 -9.63
C ALA A 505 29.88 -20.32 -11.07
N THR A 506 29.00 -19.54 -11.72
CA THR A 506 29.26 -18.98 -13.05
C THR A 506 30.49 -18.11 -13.05
N GLY A 507 30.63 -17.21 -12.08
CA GLY A 507 31.82 -16.33 -11.92
C GLY A 507 33.12 -17.14 -11.77
N VAL A 508 33.10 -18.19 -10.96
CA VAL A 508 34.24 -19.09 -10.79
C VAL A 508 34.60 -19.81 -12.10
N LEU A 509 33.62 -20.45 -12.76
CA LEU A 509 33.86 -21.18 -14.00
C LEU A 509 34.27 -20.26 -15.15
N VAL A 510 33.71 -19.07 -15.27
CA VAL A 510 34.13 -18.05 -16.25
C VAL A 510 35.57 -17.62 -16.00
N THR A 511 35.97 -17.49 -14.73
CA THR A 511 37.34 -17.13 -14.35
C THR A 511 38.31 -18.25 -14.70
N LEU A 512 37.96 -19.52 -14.40
CA LEU A 512 38.74 -20.70 -14.75
C LEU A 512 38.85 -20.86 -16.26
N ALA A 513 37.75 -20.73 -17.01
CA ALA A 513 37.75 -20.76 -18.47
C ALA A 513 38.61 -19.62 -19.07
N GLY A 514 38.60 -18.47 -18.44
CA GLY A 514 39.47 -17.34 -18.81
C GLY A 514 40.96 -17.64 -18.61
N LYS A 515 41.33 -18.28 -17.46
CA LYS A 515 42.70 -18.74 -17.20
C LYS A 515 43.13 -19.83 -18.21
N LEU A 516 42.24 -20.79 -18.50
CA LEU A 516 42.47 -21.82 -19.51
C LEU A 516 42.73 -21.21 -20.91
N GLY A 517 41.92 -20.23 -21.30
CA GLY A 517 42.09 -19.52 -22.57
C GLY A 517 43.45 -18.79 -22.67
N MET A 518 43.89 -18.19 -21.57
CA MET A 518 45.24 -17.55 -21.53
C MET A 518 46.36 -18.58 -21.53
N TRP A 519 46.23 -19.71 -20.82
CA TRP A 519 47.18 -20.81 -20.80
C TRP A 519 47.31 -21.44 -22.20
N MET A 520 46.23 -21.68 -22.90
CA MET A 520 46.23 -22.15 -24.29
C MET A 520 47.03 -21.19 -25.20
N LYS A 521 46.82 -19.87 -25.04
CA LYS A 521 47.55 -18.84 -25.82
C LYS A 521 49.06 -18.85 -25.53
N SER A 522 49.49 -19.17 -24.29
CA SER A 522 50.89 -19.12 -23.88
C SER A 522 51.68 -20.39 -24.15
N ARG A 523 51.02 -21.59 -24.21
CA ARG A 523 51.66 -22.90 -24.30
C ARG A 523 51.50 -23.58 -25.65
N LEU A 524 50.43 -23.25 -26.41
CA LEU A 524 50.16 -23.88 -27.69
C LEU A 524 50.70 -23.07 -28.87
N PRO A 525 51.11 -23.70 -29.99
CA PRO A 525 51.56 -23.02 -31.20
C PRO A 525 50.52 -22.01 -31.69
N ALA A 526 50.97 -20.82 -32.06
CA ALA A 526 50.07 -19.73 -32.47
C ALA A 526 49.15 -20.09 -33.66
N GLY A 527 49.60 -20.95 -34.56
CA GLY A 527 48.80 -21.50 -35.66
C GLY A 527 47.62 -22.35 -35.15
N PHE A 528 47.88 -23.26 -34.20
CA PHE A 528 46.84 -24.11 -33.60
C PHE A 528 45.76 -23.27 -32.88
N VAL A 529 46.19 -22.30 -32.06
CA VAL A 529 45.27 -21.42 -31.33
C VAL A 529 44.40 -20.61 -32.30
N LYS A 530 44.95 -20.13 -33.41
CA LYS A 530 44.22 -19.38 -34.44
C LYS A 530 43.16 -20.25 -35.14
N VAL A 531 43.47 -21.51 -35.45
CA VAL A 531 42.52 -22.46 -36.10
C VAL A 531 41.47 -22.91 -35.10
N PHE A 532 41.88 -23.30 -33.87
CA PHE A 532 40.98 -23.80 -32.84
C PHE A 532 39.98 -22.75 -32.32
N ARG A 533 40.33 -21.49 -32.38
CA ARG A 533 39.45 -20.36 -32.03
C ARG A 533 38.18 -20.31 -32.85
N ILE A 534 38.22 -20.75 -34.13
CA ILE A 534 37.09 -20.66 -35.05
C ILE A 534 35.93 -21.59 -34.63
N PRO A 535 36.14 -22.92 -34.47
CA PRO A 535 35.08 -23.81 -34.01
C PRO A 535 34.62 -23.49 -32.57
N LEU A 536 35.52 -22.99 -31.71
CA LEU A 536 35.18 -22.60 -30.35
C LEU A 536 34.23 -21.42 -30.33
N ALA A 537 34.45 -20.38 -31.13
CA ALA A 537 33.58 -19.24 -31.25
C ALA A 537 32.23 -19.60 -31.91
N ALA A 538 32.26 -20.44 -32.92
CA ALA A 538 31.04 -20.97 -33.55
C ALA A 538 30.19 -21.77 -32.52
N GLY A 539 30.83 -22.67 -31.74
CA GLY A 539 30.17 -23.43 -30.70
C GLY A 539 29.57 -22.53 -29.58
N ALA A 540 30.31 -21.50 -29.16
CA ALA A 540 29.80 -20.51 -28.16
C ALA A 540 28.59 -19.75 -28.69
N GLY A 541 28.65 -19.27 -29.95
CA GLY A 541 27.52 -18.58 -30.59
C GLY A 541 26.32 -19.50 -30.76
N ALA A 542 26.56 -20.76 -31.21
CA ALA A 542 25.49 -21.74 -31.36
C ALA A 542 24.80 -22.07 -30.02
N LEU A 543 25.57 -22.28 -28.96
CA LEU A 543 25.03 -22.60 -27.63
C LEU A 543 24.16 -21.43 -27.06
N ILE A 544 24.67 -20.20 -27.13
CA ILE A 544 23.94 -19.04 -26.67
C ILE A 544 22.63 -18.85 -27.43
N ALA A 545 22.69 -18.93 -28.76
CA ALA A 545 21.52 -18.80 -29.60
C ALA A 545 20.50 -19.94 -29.42
N ALA A 546 20.97 -21.16 -29.20
CA ALA A 546 20.10 -22.28 -28.86
C ALA A 546 19.40 -22.11 -27.51
N ILE A 547 20.09 -21.60 -26.49
CA ILE A 547 19.48 -21.27 -25.17
C ILE A 547 18.45 -20.16 -25.32
N LEU A 548 18.73 -19.09 -26.06
CA LEU A 548 17.77 -18.03 -26.36
C LEU A 548 16.56 -18.57 -27.13
N GLY A 549 16.82 -19.44 -28.12
CA GLY A 549 15.75 -20.11 -28.87
C GLY A 549 14.90 -21.02 -27.99
N ALA A 550 15.50 -21.73 -27.03
CA ALA A 550 14.76 -22.51 -26.05
C ALA A 550 13.86 -21.65 -25.16
N GLY A 551 14.37 -20.49 -24.70
CA GLY A 551 13.58 -19.53 -23.94
C GLY A 551 12.39 -18.99 -24.74
N ILE A 552 12.61 -18.60 -26.00
CA ILE A 552 11.55 -18.14 -26.90
C ILE A 552 10.57 -19.28 -27.20
N GLY A 553 11.08 -20.48 -27.48
CA GLY A 553 10.26 -21.68 -27.74
C GLY A 553 9.33 -22.02 -26.57
N SER A 554 9.86 -21.95 -25.34
CA SER A 554 9.06 -22.14 -24.13
C SER A 554 7.94 -21.08 -23.98
N LEU A 555 8.25 -19.81 -24.29
CA LEU A 555 7.30 -18.71 -24.20
C LEU A 555 6.15 -18.85 -25.22
N TYR A 556 6.49 -19.26 -26.47
CA TYR A 556 5.51 -19.42 -27.55
C TYR A 556 4.97 -20.85 -27.68
N GLN A 557 5.30 -21.74 -26.72
CA GLN A 557 4.87 -23.13 -26.71
C GLN A 557 5.22 -23.89 -28.00
N ILE A 558 6.36 -23.53 -28.61
CA ILE A 558 6.86 -24.19 -29.81
C ILE A 558 7.48 -25.52 -29.36
N THR A 559 7.04 -26.63 -29.90
CA THR A 559 7.52 -27.97 -29.51
C THR A 559 8.53 -28.59 -30.51
N ASP A 560 8.69 -27.94 -31.68
CA ASP A 560 9.58 -28.41 -32.74
C ASP A 560 11.06 -28.16 -32.39
N PRO A 561 11.89 -29.20 -32.12
CA PRO A 561 13.29 -29.03 -31.76
C PRO A 561 14.12 -28.33 -32.83
N LEU A 562 13.73 -28.48 -34.11
CA LEU A 562 14.40 -27.81 -35.22
C LEU A 562 14.34 -26.31 -35.09
N LYS A 563 13.15 -25.77 -34.77
CA LYS A 563 12.91 -24.32 -34.61
C LYS A 563 13.46 -23.77 -33.30
N ILE A 564 13.50 -24.57 -32.25
CA ILE A 564 13.93 -24.17 -30.91
C ILE A 564 15.45 -24.15 -30.79
N TYR A 565 16.13 -25.20 -31.23
CA TYR A 565 17.57 -25.40 -31.00
C TYR A 565 18.42 -25.32 -32.28
N ILE A 566 17.99 -25.97 -33.36
CA ILE A 566 18.84 -26.13 -34.55
C ILE A 566 18.93 -24.85 -35.35
N VAL A 567 17.80 -24.23 -35.68
CA VAL A 567 17.78 -22.98 -36.44
C VAL A 567 18.44 -21.81 -35.67
N PRO A 568 18.08 -21.50 -34.40
CA PRO A 568 18.81 -20.47 -33.66
C PRO A 568 20.28 -20.83 -33.46
N GLY A 569 20.58 -22.06 -33.12
CA GLY A 569 21.94 -22.53 -32.94
C GLY A 569 22.80 -22.40 -34.22
N SER A 570 22.26 -22.76 -35.40
CA SER A 570 22.97 -22.62 -36.67
C SER A 570 23.23 -21.13 -37.02
N VAL A 571 22.23 -20.24 -36.77
CA VAL A 571 22.41 -18.80 -36.97
C VAL A 571 23.45 -18.24 -36.00
N GLY A 572 23.36 -18.60 -34.71
CA GLY A 572 24.34 -18.20 -33.70
C GLY A 572 25.74 -18.71 -33.98
N GLY A 573 25.83 -19.96 -34.43
CA GLY A 573 27.10 -20.56 -34.88
C GLY A 573 27.70 -19.85 -36.09
N ALA A 574 26.90 -19.49 -37.09
CA ALA A 574 27.32 -18.70 -38.25
C ALA A 574 27.81 -17.31 -37.86
N ILE A 575 27.12 -16.65 -36.93
CA ILE A 575 27.54 -15.33 -36.38
C ILE A 575 28.86 -15.48 -35.63
N GLY A 576 29.00 -16.49 -34.76
CA GLY A 576 30.22 -16.78 -34.02
C GLY A 576 31.40 -17.04 -34.95
N LEU A 577 31.17 -17.83 -36.02
CA LEU A 577 32.13 -18.09 -37.08
C LEU A 577 32.55 -16.80 -37.79
N ALA A 578 31.61 -16.01 -38.23
CA ALA A 578 31.85 -14.74 -38.92
C ALA A 578 32.68 -13.78 -38.06
N LEU A 579 32.33 -13.64 -36.78
CA LEU A 579 33.08 -12.83 -35.80
C LEU A 579 34.50 -13.36 -35.60
N ALA A 580 34.69 -14.69 -35.51
CA ALA A 580 36.01 -15.31 -35.38
C ALA A 580 36.90 -15.06 -36.62
N VAL A 581 36.34 -15.18 -37.83
CA VAL A 581 37.02 -14.91 -39.11
C VAL A 581 37.34 -13.40 -39.21
N ARG A 582 36.40 -12.49 -38.91
CA ARG A 582 36.66 -11.05 -38.92
C ARG A 582 37.71 -10.65 -37.90
N ALA A 583 37.72 -11.28 -36.73
CA ALA A 583 38.70 -11.06 -35.67
C ALA A 583 40.05 -11.83 -35.96
N TYR A 584 40.16 -12.56 -37.08
CA TYR A 584 41.36 -13.33 -37.38
C TYR A 584 42.65 -12.52 -37.41
N ARG A 585 42.55 -11.26 -37.89
CA ARG A 585 43.64 -10.31 -37.92
C ARG A 585 43.83 -9.50 -36.63
N LYS A 586 42.77 -9.44 -35.77
CA LYS A 586 42.78 -8.70 -34.51
C LYS A 586 42.83 -9.71 -33.35
N GLU A 587 43.85 -9.62 -32.51
CA GLU A 587 43.98 -10.52 -31.37
C GLU A 587 42.97 -10.27 -30.25
N GLN A 588 42.44 -9.06 -30.18
CA GLN A 588 41.52 -8.61 -29.14
C GLN A 588 40.19 -8.17 -29.73
N VAL A 589 39.12 -8.46 -29.01
CA VAL A 589 37.75 -8.04 -29.34
C VAL A 589 37.30 -7.04 -28.27
N ALA A 590 36.79 -5.88 -28.68
CA ALA A 590 36.27 -4.84 -27.80
C ALA A 590 34.87 -5.25 -27.33
N ILE A 591 34.80 -6.19 -26.36
CA ILE A 591 33.54 -6.74 -25.84
C ILE A 591 32.79 -5.71 -24.99
N GLY A 592 33.48 -4.80 -24.33
CA GLY A 592 32.88 -3.85 -23.43
C GLY A 592 31.87 -2.91 -24.13
N LEU A 593 32.19 -2.44 -25.35
CA LEU A 593 31.24 -1.65 -26.12
C LEU A 593 29.97 -2.43 -26.49
N SER A 594 30.10 -3.75 -26.78
CA SER A 594 28.95 -4.60 -27.06
C SER A 594 28.07 -4.74 -25.82
N ILE A 595 28.65 -4.98 -24.64
CA ILE A 595 27.94 -5.05 -23.36
C ILE A 595 27.21 -3.71 -23.08
N TYR A 596 27.90 -2.59 -23.27
CA TYR A 596 27.34 -1.26 -23.13
C TYR A 596 26.09 -1.05 -23.99
N TYR A 597 26.19 -1.32 -25.30
CA TYR A 597 25.06 -1.14 -26.20
C TYR A 597 23.87 -2.06 -25.86
N VAL A 598 24.14 -3.33 -25.53
CA VAL A 598 23.10 -4.29 -25.13
C VAL A 598 22.42 -3.84 -23.85
N ALA A 599 23.20 -3.52 -22.80
CA ALA A 599 22.64 -3.07 -21.53
C ALA A 599 21.80 -1.80 -21.70
N ARG A 600 22.32 -0.80 -22.42
CA ARG A 600 21.62 0.46 -22.64
C ARG A 600 20.35 0.30 -23.48
N THR A 601 20.36 -0.60 -24.46
CA THR A 601 19.16 -0.93 -25.25
C THR A 601 18.11 -1.59 -24.37
N ILE A 602 18.49 -2.59 -23.55
CA ILE A 602 17.57 -3.27 -22.62
C ILE A 602 16.95 -2.25 -21.67
N PHE A 603 17.76 -1.40 -21.03
CA PHE A 603 17.22 -0.40 -20.07
C PHE A 603 16.32 0.63 -20.77
N ASN A 604 16.66 1.07 -21.96
CA ASN A 604 15.81 1.99 -22.71
C ASN A 604 14.47 1.34 -23.09
N THR A 605 14.49 0.05 -23.50
CA THR A 605 13.29 -0.70 -23.84
C THR A 605 12.41 -0.91 -22.63
N ILE A 606 12.96 -1.38 -21.50
CA ILE A 606 12.18 -1.60 -20.26
C ILE A 606 11.60 -0.27 -19.76
N ARG A 607 12.38 0.82 -19.79
CA ARG A 607 11.91 2.13 -19.36
C ARG A 607 10.82 2.73 -20.25
N SER A 608 10.76 2.35 -21.53
CA SER A 608 9.70 2.81 -22.44
C SER A 608 8.35 2.15 -22.20
N ILE A 609 8.33 1.03 -21.45
CA ILE A 609 7.09 0.35 -21.07
C ILE A 609 6.57 0.98 -19.78
N GLU A 610 5.34 1.47 -19.81
CA GLU A 610 4.69 2.03 -18.63
C GLU A 610 4.52 0.97 -17.53
N PRO A 611 4.75 1.31 -16.25
CA PRO A 611 4.56 0.40 -15.13
C PRO A 611 3.16 -0.18 -15.05
N LEU A 612 2.14 0.55 -15.52
CA LEU A 612 0.76 0.07 -15.60
C LEU A 612 0.62 -1.16 -16.49
N VAL A 613 1.35 -1.19 -17.62
CA VAL A 613 1.36 -2.36 -18.51
C VAL A 613 2.11 -3.53 -17.88
N MET A 614 3.23 -3.24 -17.20
CA MET A 614 4.02 -4.26 -16.52
C MET A 614 3.24 -4.94 -15.39
N VAL A 615 2.43 -4.19 -14.63
CA VAL A 615 1.67 -4.76 -13.53
C VAL A 615 0.65 -5.79 -14.02
N ILE A 616 0.05 -5.61 -15.20
CA ILE A 616 -0.88 -6.60 -15.76
C ILE A 616 -0.18 -7.96 -15.95
N VAL A 617 1.06 -7.95 -16.43
CA VAL A 617 1.86 -9.17 -16.59
C VAL A 617 2.16 -9.81 -15.23
N PHE A 618 2.56 -9.01 -14.26
CA PHE A 618 2.87 -9.53 -12.91
C PHE A 618 1.62 -10.01 -12.18
N VAL A 619 0.46 -9.38 -12.37
CA VAL A 619 -0.83 -9.84 -11.82
C VAL A 619 -1.18 -11.23 -12.32
N VAL A 620 -0.92 -11.53 -13.59
CA VAL A 620 -1.11 -12.89 -14.13
C VAL A 620 -0.15 -13.90 -13.49
N TRP A 621 1.06 -13.46 -13.15
CA TRP A 621 2.08 -14.34 -12.59
C TRP A 621 1.93 -14.58 -11.08
N VAL A 622 1.72 -13.52 -10.30
CA VAL A 622 1.74 -13.60 -8.82
C VAL A 622 0.39 -13.31 -8.17
N GLY A 623 -0.66 -13.05 -8.96
CA GLY A 623 -1.99 -12.68 -8.49
C GLY A 623 -2.17 -11.17 -8.31
N ILE A 624 -3.46 -10.78 -8.10
CA ILE A 624 -3.83 -9.39 -7.84
C ILE A 624 -3.35 -9.00 -6.44
N GLY A 625 -2.65 -7.88 -6.31
CA GLY A 625 -2.24 -7.38 -5.01
C GLY A 625 -0.94 -6.55 -5.01
N PRO A 626 -0.50 -6.10 -3.83
CA PRO A 626 0.65 -5.21 -3.66
C PRO A 626 1.97 -5.82 -4.17
N PHE A 627 2.08 -7.14 -4.15
CA PHE A 627 3.29 -7.82 -4.61
C PHE A 627 3.49 -7.66 -6.13
N ALA A 628 2.43 -7.81 -6.93
CA ALA A 628 2.49 -7.56 -8.38
C ALA A 628 2.86 -6.09 -8.68
N GLY A 629 2.26 -5.15 -7.93
CA GLY A 629 2.57 -3.73 -8.04
C GLY A 629 4.03 -3.41 -7.71
N SER A 630 4.56 -4.01 -6.63
CA SER A 630 5.96 -3.80 -6.22
C SER A 630 6.96 -4.32 -7.24
N LEU A 631 6.70 -5.49 -7.87
CA LEU A 631 7.54 -6.05 -8.92
C LEU A 631 7.56 -5.18 -10.18
N ALA A 632 6.40 -4.69 -10.60
CA ALA A 632 6.29 -3.81 -11.77
C ALA A 632 7.05 -2.50 -11.56
N LEU A 633 6.87 -1.85 -10.40
CA LEU A 633 7.60 -0.65 -10.03
C LEU A 633 9.10 -0.90 -9.88
N ALA A 634 9.50 -2.02 -9.27
CA ALA A 634 10.91 -2.37 -9.11
C ALA A 634 11.60 -2.54 -10.45
N LEU A 635 11.01 -3.30 -11.38
CA LEU A 635 11.58 -3.49 -12.71
C LEU A 635 11.74 -2.17 -13.49
N HIS A 636 10.72 -1.33 -13.47
CA HIS A 636 10.79 -0.01 -14.10
C HIS A 636 11.83 0.88 -13.41
N THR A 637 11.93 0.82 -12.07
CA THR A 637 12.89 1.59 -11.27
C THR A 637 14.32 1.16 -11.55
N ILE A 638 14.58 -0.16 -11.68
CA ILE A 638 15.90 -0.69 -12.08
C ILE A 638 16.36 -0.04 -13.38
N ALA A 639 15.52 -0.07 -14.41
CA ALA A 639 15.87 0.46 -15.72
C ALA A 639 16.08 1.99 -15.71
N ALA A 640 15.23 2.73 -14.98
CA ALA A 640 15.31 4.17 -14.87
C ALA A 640 16.56 4.62 -14.07
N LEU A 641 16.80 4.02 -12.89
CA LEU A 641 17.96 4.34 -12.06
C LEU A 641 19.27 3.89 -12.71
N ALA A 642 19.32 2.69 -13.31
CA ALA A 642 20.53 2.21 -13.98
C ALA A 642 20.98 3.19 -15.10
N LYS A 643 20.03 3.78 -15.83
CA LYS A 643 20.33 4.81 -16.81
C LYS A 643 20.86 6.09 -16.15
N LEU A 644 20.14 6.66 -15.19
CA LEU A 644 20.54 7.90 -14.50
C LEU A 644 21.91 7.73 -13.82
N TYR A 645 22.13 6.62 -13.15
CA TYR A 645 23.39 6.30 -12.52
C TYR A 645 24.53 6.14 -13.50
N SER A 646 24.28 5.50 -14.67
CA SER A 646 25.31 5.35 -15.70
C SER A 646 25.72 6.70 -16.28
N GLU A 647 24.79 7.64 -16.44
CA GLU A 647 25.07 9.01 -16.87
C GLU A 647 25.94 9.76 -15.85
N GLN A 648 25.73 9.55 -14.55
CA GLN A 648 26.58 10.10 -13.50
C GLN A 648 28.00 9.49 -13.51
N VAL A 649 28.11 8.19 -13.73
CA VAL A 649 29.42 7.54 -13.90
C VAL A 649 30.16 8.08 -15.13
N GLU A 650 29.44 8.40 -16.20
CA GLU A 650 30.03 8.99 -17.41
C GLU A 650 30.48 10.45 -17.20
N SER A 651 29.85 11.18 -16.28
CA SER A 651 30.12 12.60 -15.98
C SER A 651 31.19 12.85 -14.88
N ILE A 652 31.81 11.79 -14.36
CA ILE A 652 32.85 11.90 -13.34
C ILE A 652 34.00 12.78 -13.81
N LEU A 653 34.41 13.74 -12.97
CA LEU A 653 35.54 14.63 -13.26
C LEU A 653 36.85 13.84 -13.29
N PRO A 654 37.67 13.99 -14.33
CA PRO A 654 38.95 13.27 -14.44
C PRO A 654 40.03 13.76 -13.44
N GLY A 655 40.02 15.05 -13.06
CA GLY A 655 41.02 15.64 -12.20
C GLY A 655 41.24 14.91 -10.89
N PRO A 656 40.25 14.67 -10.04
CA PRO A 656 40.39 13.88 -8.82
C PRO A 656 40.91 12.45 -9.06
N ILE A 657 40.49 11.81 -10.15
CA ILE A 657 40.94 10.47 -10.52
C ILE A 657 42.44 10.47 -10.86
N GLU A 658 42.89 11.46 -11.65
CA GLU A 658 44.29 11.62 -12.03
C GLU A 658 45.17 11.98 -10.82
N ALA A 659 44.72 12.85 -9.92
CA ALA A 659 45.43 13.22 -8.72
C ALA A 659 45.65 12.00 -7.80
N VAL A 660 44.64 11.18 -7.57
CA VAL A 660 44.75 9.95 -6.77
C VAL A 660 45.63 8.91 -7.45
N LYS A 661 45.55 8.77 -8.78
CA LYS A 661 46.45 7.88 -9.54
C LYS A 661 47.91 8.35 -9.49
N ALA A 662 48.17 9.66 -9.58
CA ALA A 662 49.49 10.24 -9.52
C ALA A 662 50.18 10.01 -8.16
N SER A 663 49.43 9.84 -7.07
CA SER A 663 49.98 9.46 -5.76
C SER A 663 50.37 7.97 -5.66
N GLY A 664 50.27 7.20 -6.74
CA GLY A 664 50.59 5.77 -6.75
C GLY A 664 49.48 4.85 -6.23
N ALA A 665 48.27 5.37 -6.09
CA ALA A 665 47.13 4.59 -5.60
C ALA A 665 46.76 3.41 -6.51
N THR A 666 46.42 2.29 -5.90
CA THR A 666 45.89 1.12 -6.59
C THR A 666 44.50 1.42 -7.21
N ARG A 667 44.07 0.58 -8.13
CA ARG A 667 42.76 0.68 -8.78
C ARG A 667 41.58 0.78 -7.76
N MET A 668 41.62 -0.05 -6.71
CA MET A 668 40.62 -0.02 -5.65
C MET A 668 40.64 1.28 -4.85
N GLN A 669 41.82 1.75 -4.49
CA GLN A 669 41.98 3.03 -3.80
C GLN A 669 41.47 4.21 -4.65
N THR A 670 41.76 4.20 -5.95
CA THR A 670 41.20 5.20 -6.88
C THR A 670 39.66 5.19 -6.92
N ILE A 671 39.06 3.99 -6.94
CA ILE A 671 37.58 3.87 -6.90
C ILE A 671 37.05 4.42 -5.58
N VAL A 672 37.60 4.02 -4.44
CA VAL A 672 37.12 4.41 -3.12
C VAL A 672 37.27 5.89 -2.84
N TYR A 673 38.44 6.48 -3.19
CA TYR A 673 38.76 7.86 -2.82
C TYR A 673 38.44 8.90 -3.88
N ALA A 674 38.37 8.52 -5.17
CA ALA A 674 38.11 9.47 -6.24
C ALA A 674 36.74 9.28 -6.94
N VAL A 675 36.28 8.04 -7.11
CA VAL A 675 35.05 7.75 -7.85
C VAL A 675 33.83 7.78 -6.93
N ILE A 676 33.85 6.99 -5.84
CA ILE A 676 32.69 6.84 -4.93
C ILE A 676 32.23 8.19 -4.36
N PRO A 677 33.10 9.10 -3.89
CA PRO A 677 32.64 10.38 -3.36
C PRO A 677 31.92 11.26 -4.38
N GLN A 678 32.23 11.10 -5.67
CA GLN A 678 31.59 11.85 -6.74
C GLN A 678 30.23 11.28 -7.15
N ILE A 679 30.02 9.96 -7.02
CA ILE A 679 28.79 9.30 -7.50
C ILE A 679 27.74 9.12 -6.38
N VAL A 680 28.14 8.99 -5.12
CA VAL A 680 27.21 8.71 -4.02
C VAL A 680 26.18 9.82 -3.80
N PRO A 681 26.51 11.12 -3.73
CA PRO A 681 25.52 12.17 -3.53
C PRO A 681 24.47 12.21 -4.63
N PRO A 682 24.81 12.22 -5.95
CA PRO A 682 23.79 12.16 -7.01
C PRO A 682 23.01 10.84 -7.00
N TYR A 683 23.61 9.71 -6.62
CA TYR A 683 22.89 8.44 -6.51
C TYR A 683 21.79 8.52 -5.45
N ILE A 684 22.09 9.03 -4.26
CA ILE A 684 21.11 9.23 -3.20
C ILE A 684 19.99 10.19 -3.68
N SER A 685 20.37 11.29 -4.33
CA SER A 685 19.41 12.25 -4.87
C SER A 685 18.45 11.62 -5.87
N PHE A 686 18.94 10.82 -6.83
CA PHE A 686 18.09 10.13 -7.80
C PHE A 686 17.27 9.02 -7.16
N THR A 687 17.77 8.33 -6.15
CA THR A 687 17.01 7.34 -5.39
C THR A 687 15.81 7.98 -4.70
N LEU A 688 16.02 9.10 -3.99
CA LEU A 688 14.94 9.84 -3.31
C LEU A 688 13.92 10.41 -4.30
N TYR A 689 14.39 10.97 -5.41
CA TYR A 689 13.53 11.42 -6.48
C TYR A 689 12.69 10.29 -7.07
N ARG A 690 13.29 9.10 -7.23
CA ARG A 690 12.58 7.94 -7.73
C ARG A 690 11.57 7.40 -6.72
N TRP A 691 11.87 7.48 -5.43
CA TRP A 691 10.92 7.12 -4.38
C TRP A 691 9.65 7.96 -4.44
N ASP A 692 9.78 9.29 -4.53
CA ASP A 692 8.65 10.20 -4.72
C ASP A 692 7.81 9.85 -5.97
N ILE A 693 8.45 9.62 -7.11
CA ILE A 693 7.76 9.18 -8.33
C ILE A 693 7.04 7.85 -8.11
N ASN A 694 7.66 6.90 -7.42
CA ASN A 694 7.07 5.58 -7.20
C ASN A 694 5.83 5.64 -6.30
N VAL A 695 5.75 6.56 -5.34
CA VAL A 695 4.53 6.79 -4.54
C VAL A 695 3.37 7.24 -5.44
N ARG A 696 3.60 8.15 -6.38
CA ARG A 696 2.58 8.56 -7.36
C ARG A 696 2.21 7.43 -8.31
N MET A 697 3.20 6.72 -8.83
CA MET A 697 2.99 5.61 -9.76
C MET A 697 2.28 4.43 -9.10
N SER A 698 2.49 4.17 -7.80
CA SER A 698 1.78 3.12 -7.07
C SER A 698 0.27 3.36 -7.02
N THR A 699 -0.16 4.62 -6.98
CA THR A 699 -1.58 4.98 -7.09
C THR A 699 -2.15 4.61 -8.45
N ILE A 700 -1.42 4.89 -9.53
CA ILE A 700 -1.85 4.56 -10.91
C ILE A 700 -1.88 3.04 -11.11
N ILE A 701 -0.88 2.33 -10.64
CA ILE A 701 -0.77 0.86 -10.74
C ILE A 701 -1.91 0.16 -9.99
N GLY A 702 -2.41 0.77 -8.91
CA GLY A 702 -3.57 0.27 -8.19
C GLY A 702 -4.80 0.06 -9.09
N PHE A 703 -5.00 0.91 -10.11
CA PHE A 703 -6.09 0.75 -11.10
C PHE A 703 -5.99 -0.53 -11.93
N ALA A 704 -4.81 -1.12 -12.05
CA ALA A 704 -4.60 -2.38 -12.77
C ALA A 704 -4.48 -3.61 -11.83
N GLY A 705 -4.87 -3.46 -10.54
CA GLY A 705 -4.81 -4.55 -9.59
C GLY A 705 -3.48 -4.68 -8.84
N GLY A 706 -2.62 -3.67 -8.90
CA GLY A 706 -1.34 -3.62 -8.19
C GLY A 706 -1.43 -3.24 -6.71
N GLY A 707 -2.63 -3.27 -6.09
CA GLY A 707 -2.83 -2.97 -4.67
C GLY A 707 -2.80 -1.48 -4.33
N GLY A 708 -2.71 -1.16 -3.04
CA GLY A 708 -2.62 0.19 -2.54
C GLY A 708 -3.91 1.00 -2.63
N ILE A 709 -3.79 2.30 -2.33
CA ILE A 709 -4.93 3.23 -2.31
C ILE A 709 -5.59 3.40 -3.70
N GLY A 710 -4.81 3.24 -4.79
CA GLY A 710 -5.35 3.33 -6.15
C GLY A 710 -6.36 2.23 -6.47
N PHE A 711 -6.19 1.03 -5.94
CA PHE A 711 -7.15 -0.06 -6.07
C PHE A 711 -8.46 0.25 -5.35
N LEU A 712 -8.38 0.76 -4.12
CA LEU A 712 -9.56 1.17 -3.35
C LEU A 712 -10.30 2.34 -4.03
N LEU A 713 -9.57 3.32 -4.55
CA LEU A 713 -10.13 4.44 -5.31
C LEU A 713 -10.90 3.95 -6.54
N GLN A 714 -10.30 3.03 -7.33
CA GLN A 714 -10.96 2.46 -8.49
C GLN A 714 -12.24 1.71 -8.11
N GLN A 715 -12.18 0.92 -7.04
CA GLN A 715 -13.35 0.17 -6.53
C GLN A 715 -14.48 1.13 -6.15
N ASN A 716 -14.18 2.19 -5.39
CA ASN A 716 -15.17 3.19 -4.99
C ASN A 716 -15.77 3.94 -6.19
N ILE A 717 -14.97 4.27 -7.20
CA ILE A 717 -15.45 4.90 -8.44
C ILE A 717 -16.38 3.95 -9.21
N ARG A 718 -16.03 2.66 -9.34
CA ARG A 718 -16.86 1.65 -10.02
C ARG A 718 -18.18 1.41 -9.32
N LEU A 719 -18.20 1.50 -7.99
CA LEU A 719 -19.40 1.38 -7.17
C LEU A 719 -20.20 2.69 -7.07
N LEU A 720 -19.76 3.75 -7.78
CA LEU A 720 -20.36 5.10 -7.75
C LEU A 720 -20.36 5.74 -6.34
N ASN A 721 -19.54 5.23 -5.43
CA ASN A 721 -19.37 5.78 -4.08
C ASN A 721 -18.37 6.95 -4.09
N TYR A 722 -18.80 8.08 -4.64
CA TYR A 722 -17.94 9.26 -4.81
C TYR A 722 -17.52 9.90 -3.49
N ARG A 723 -18.27 9.75 -2.40
CA ARG A 723 -17.91 10.27 -1.08
C ARG A 723 -16.72 9.51 -0.48
N ALA A 724 -16.71 8.19 -0.58
CA ALA A 724 -15.56 7.36 -0.19
C ALA A 724 -14.37 7.58 -1.15
N ALA A 725 -14.63 7.70 -2.46
CA ALA A 725 -13.59 8.03 -3.44
C ALA A 725 -12.91 9.36 -3.13
N SER A 726 -13.65 10.37 -2.65
CA SER A 726 -13.06 11.67 -2.28
C SER A 726 -12.13 11.58 -1.07
N VAL A 727 -12.40 10.70 -0.10
CA VAL A 727 -11.47 10.41 1.02
C VAL A 727 -10.15 9.86 0.47
N ASN A 728 -10.24 8.88 -0.45
CA ASN A 728 -9.05 8.32 -1.09
C ASN A 728 -8.26 9.39 -1.88
N MET A 729 -8.95 10.24 -2.65
CA MET A 729 -8.31 11.32 -3.42
C MET A 729 -7.61 12.34 -2.51
N LEU A 730 -8.27 12.77 -1.43
CA LEU A 730 -7.69 13.67 -0.45
C LEU A 730 -6.44 13.07 0.21
N ALA A 731 -6.53 11.81 0.60
CA ALA A 731 -5.45 11.08 1.20
C ALA A 731 -4.23 10.92 0.25
N ILE A 732 -4.47 10.62 -1.03
CA ILE A 732 -3.43 10.58 -2.07
C ILE A 732 -2.75 11.94 -2.17
N ALA A 733 -3.52 13.02 -2.23
CA ALA A 733 -2.97 14.37 -2.35
C ALA A 733 -2.08 14.74 -1.15
N ILE A 734 -2.53 14.41 0.07
CA ILE A 734 -1.76 14.67 1.30
C ILE A 734 -0.47 13.84 1.32
N VAL A 735 -0.55 12.55 0.99
CA VAL A 735 0.63 11.66 1.01
C VAL A 735 1.64 12.09 -0.03
N VAL A 736 1.21 12.34 -1.27
CA VAL A 736 2.11 12.77 -2.35
C VAL A 736 2.79 14.09 -1.99
N ALA A 737 2.03 15.08 -1.49
CA ALA A 737 2.61 16.36 -1.06
C ALA A 737 3.59 16.21 0.11
N SER A 738 3.26 15.35 1.09
CA SER A 738 4.14 15.07 2.24
C SER A 738 5.43 14.38 1.81
N MET A 739 5.34 13.43 0.88
CA MET A 739 6.50 12.70 0.37
C MET A 739 7.40 13.57 -0.51
N ASP A 740 6.82 14.45 -1.33
CA ASP A 740 7.56 15.43 -2.13
C ASP A 740 8.32 16.41 -1.22
N TYR A 741 7.66 16.93 -0.19
CA TYR A 741 8.28 17.80 0.80
C TYR A 741 9.43 17.09 1.54
N LEU A 742 9.19 15.87 2.03
CA LEU A 742 10.19 15.07 2.76
C LEU A 742 11.40 14.76 1.86
N SER A 743 11.16 14.28 0.64
CA SER A 743 12.19 13.98 -0.35
C SER A 743 13.03 15.21 -0.70
N SER A 744 12.40 16.36 -0.90
CA SER A 744 13.06 17.64 -1.16
C SER A 744 13.96 18.06 0.01
N ARG A 745 13.42 17.98 1.23
CA ARG A 745 14.13 18.39 2.44
C ARG A 745 15.37 17.51 2.74
N ILE A 746 15.26 16.20 2.46
CA ILE A 746 16.38 15.27 2.60
C ILE A 746 17.44 15.55 1.54
N ARG A 747 17.04 15.81 0.29
CA ARG A 747 17.98 16.14 -0.80
C ARG A 747 18.78 17.40 -0.51
N GLU A 748 18.14 18.46 -0.03
CA GLU A 748 18.79 19.71 0.34
C GLU A 748 19.88 19.57 1.42
N ARG A 749 19.78 18.54 2.28
CA ARG A 749 20.75 18.27 3.33
C ARG A 749 21.93 17.41 2.89
N ILE A 750 21.77 16.69 1.78
CA ILE A 750 22.77 15.73 1.28
C ILE A 750 23.64 16.36 0.19
N ILE A 751 23.06 17.27 -0.58
CA ILE A 751 23.75 18.05 -1.62
C ILE A 751 24.23 19.38 -1.05
#